data_256cc22c05ec96f0bdd95cf2f9ca960a
#
_entry.id   256cc22c05ec96f0bdd95cf2f9ca960a
#
_cell.length_a   1.000
_cell.length_b   1.000
_cell.length_c   1.000
_cell.angle_alpha   90.00
_cell.angle_beta   90.00
_cell.angle_gamma   90.00
#
_symmetry.space_group_name_H-M   'P 1'
#
loop_
_entity.id
_entity.type
_entity.pdbx_description
1 polymer ?
#
loop_
_entity_poly.entity_id
_entity_poly.type
_entity_poly.pdbx_seq_one_letter_code
_entity_poly.pdbx_strand_id
1 'polypeptide(L)'
;MNDMTTLHDAIGDFPRRKAQTLRFSCGAPRSATAIGDGSRALFLRSDGPEDLVTSLWLSVFDADGTRREVLLADPRVLLADADDEDVPAEEKARRERAREGGSGIVSYSVDAAGRRVVFTINGQLFLTEIAEDGSGRTRMLAADGIAAGEGATPVLNPRISPDGRHVAYTTGEHLMLVDIAPQWPSDSRHDDATGAGCDGQPAPHAHGHRCGDEESGAPYDPSADKLSTLWSVYPDDDADENTWKIGLAEFVAGEEMDRYDGFWWGPDSRHIIFETFNAAPEPMWYISDPANPQTPASGRRYARALTSNADVRLTLAELAYDGHDEYAGLGIQQISWNRKDYEYVAAVHWSAGHEPLLLVQNRRQTRDQVLSVHLGSEASAGSAPVGSTTVLEEHANDQWLDIIQGTPAFTPDGRLVCALNDMDADTNRLTVDDRPFTPAGWQVREVLDVTDEDVLAVVQRTPELDGYEAPDGLSTWRGDADGHDARSFDVVSFDYDGNVLPMTARPGSWSASRCGEGLVISGRDMDSAKSVMSHSFTMRPVDGGAVPENDGDGSAAMSTLVCPINNHAAEPGFAPNVRFARLGEHRLYTAIIAPSADSPYAKAGKLPVLLKPYGGPGFQQVVFNQAYYWDAQWWADQGFLVVTADGRGTTGRGPRWDREIFENMKDVTLADQVEAVHALAQTVEELNRGTAQDGDASRIPAPDLDKVCMIGWSYGGFLSALAVLDAPDVVKAACAGAPPTDWTLYDTHYTERYLGLDPAAYERNSIIADAPKLARPLMLIHGFADDNVTIAHSLRLSQALMAAGRPHTFLPLTGITHMTNDPVVAENLLTLQRDFLRDALDL
;
A
#
# COMPACT_ATOMS: atom_id res chain seq x y z
N MET A 1 24.79 -31.19 -9.18
CA MET A 1 24.41 -31.69 -7.84
C MET A 1 23.76 -30.51 -7.20
N ASN A 2 22.43 -30.49 -7.13
CA ASN A 2 21.74 -29.46 -6.34
C ASN A 2 22.08 -29.77 -4.88
N ASP A 3 22.86 -28.90 -4.25
CA ASP A 3 22.95 -28.86 -2.80
C ASP A 3 21.51 -28.64 -2.28
N MET A 4 20.94 -29.68 -1.67
CA MET A 4 19.68 -29.52 -0.95
C MET A 4 20.01 -28.74 0.30
N THR A 5 19.76 -27.40 0.24
CA THR A 5 19.80 -26.53 1.41
C THR A 5 18.86 -27.13 2.46
N THR A 6 19.34 -27.35 3.66
CA THR A 6 18.47 -27.86 4.73
C THR A 6 17.50 -26.76 5.17
N LEU A 7 16.37 -27.14 5.78
CA LEU A 7 15.42 -26.17 6.34
C LEU A 7 16.11 -25.22 7.34
N HIS A 8 17.02 -25.75 8.15
CA HIS A 8 17.81 -24.98 9.09
C HIS A 8 18.72 -23.95 8.40
N ASP A 9 19.37 -24.33 7.28
CA ASP A 9 20.21 -23.42 6.50
C ASP A 9 19.36 -22.32 5.88
N ALA A 10 18.18 -22.66 5.32
CA ALA A 10 17.26 -21.68 4.72
C ALA A 10 16.78 -20.63 5.74
N ILE A 11 16.49 -21.04 6.99
CA ILE A 11 16.09 -20.14 8.06
C ILE A 11 17.30 -19.32 8.54
N GLY A 12 18.49 -19.91 8.63
CA GLY A 12 19.73 -19.21 8.98
C GLY A 12 20.05 -18.06 8.04
N ASP A 13 19.92 -18.28 6.74
CA ASP A 13 20.22 -17.29 5.68
C ASP A 13 19.06 -16.30 5.43
N PHE A 14 17.90 -16.50 6.03
CA PHE A 14 16.69 -15.73 5.79
C PHE A 14 16.88 -14.21 5.91
N PRO A 15 17.53 -13.63 6.94
CA PRO A 15 17.65 -12.19 7.08
C PRO A 15 18.34 -11.51 5.89
N ARG A 16 19.43 -12.14 5.41
CA ARG A 16 20.18 -11.66 4.25
C ARG A 16 19.36 -11.79 2.98
N ARG A 17 18.77 -12.96 2.73
CA ARG A 17 17.94 -13.21 1.55
C ARG A 17 16.71 -12.30 1.50
N LYS A 18 16.07 -12.06 2.65
CA LYS A 18 14.96 -11.13 2.77
C LYS A 18 15.33 -9.73 2.28
N ALA A 19 16.50 -9.22 2.67
CA ALA A 19 16.96 -7.90 2.25
C ALA A 19 17.33 -7.87 0.76
N GLN A 20 18.11 -8.87 0.27
CA GLN A 20 18.54 -8.98 -1.14
C GLN A 20 17.36 -9.08 -2.12
N THR A 21 16.25 -9.68 -1.71
CA THR A 21 15.07 -9.92 -2.54
C THR A 21 13.94 -8.91 -2.30
N LEU A 22 14.22 -7.79 -1.61
CA LEU A 22 13.20 -6.85 -1.13
C LEU A 22 12.02 -7.59 -0.48
N ARG A 23 12.30 -8.38 0.56
CA ARG A 23 11.30 -9.16 1.29
C ARG A 23 10.58 -10.21 0.42
N PHE A 24 11.31 -10.84 -0.53
CA PHE A 24 10.76 -11.80 -1.50
C PHE A 24 9.72 -11.21 -2.44
N SER A 25 9.84 -9.91 -2.76
CA SER A 25 8.97 -9.22 -3.71
C SER A 25 9.60 -9.04 -5.10
N CYS A 26 10.94 -9.05 -5.23
CA CYS A 26 11.59 -9.02 -6.54
C CYS A 26 11.17 -10.24 -7.37
N GLY A 27 10.81 -10.02 -8.63
CA GLY A 27 10.27 -11.05 -9.53
C GLY A 27 8.80 -11.40 -9.31
N ALA A 28 8.15 -10.88 -8.26
CA ALA A 28 6.71 -11.05 -8.08
C ALA A 28 5.94 -10.07 -8.98
N PRO A 29 4.82 -10.49 -9.60
CA PRO A 29 3.93 -9.58 -10.29
C PRO A 29 3.20 -8.68 -9.28
N ARG A 30 3.06 -7.37 -9.60
CA ARG A 30 2.44 -6.36 -8.74
C ARG A 30 1.71 -5.29 -9.55
N SER A 31 0.92 -4.47 -8.87
CA SER A 31 0.25 -3.29 -9.45
C SER A 31 -0.55 -3.65 -10.71
N ALA A 32 -1.40 -4.68 -10.60
CA ALA A 32 -2.19 -5.12 -11.74
C ALA A 32 -3.39 -4.22 -11.99
N THR A 33 -3.66 -3.91 -13.26
CA THR A 33 -4.83 -3.15 -13.71
C THR A 33 -5.49 -3.89 -14.89
N ALA A 34 -6.72 -4.36 -14.71
CA ALA A 34 -7.53 -4.86 -15.81
C ALA A 34 -7.91 -3.68 -16.73
N ILE A 35 -7.86 -3.86 -18.04
CA ILE A 35 -8.06 -2.78 -19.03
C ILE A 35 -8.97 -3.20 -20.18
N GLY A 36 -9.61 -2.20 -20.79
CA GLY A 36 -10.45 -2.39 -21.98
C GLY A 36 -11.73 -3.15 -21.67
N ASP A 37 -11.95 -4.29 -22.32
CA ASP A 37 -13.08 -5.21 -22.08
C ASP A 37 -12.77 -6.24 -20.97
N GLY A 38 -11.59 -6.15 -20.36
CA GLY A 38 -11.12 -7.09 -19.35
C GLY A 38 -10.36 -8.31 -19.89
N SER A 39 -10.28 -8.49 -21.21
CA SER A 39 -9.43 -9.54 -21.81
C SER A 39 -7.94 -9.27 -21.61
N ARG A 40 -7.57 -8.06 -21.16
CA ARG A 40 -6.21 -7.58 -20.97
C ARG A 40 -6.01 -7.04 -19.57
N ALA A 41 -4.80 -7.25 -19.02
CA ALA A 41 -4.39 -6.67 -17.75
C ALA A 41 -2.91 -6.26 -17.79
N LEU A 42 -2.61 -5.04 -17.38
CA LEU A 42 -1.25 -4.56 -17.16
C LEU A 42 -0.75 -5.03 -15.80
N PHE A 43 0.56 -5.25 -15.68
CA PHE A 43 1.21 -5.50 -14.39
C PHE A 43 2.71 -5.19 -14.47
N LEU A 44 3.32 -5.01 -13.32
CA LEU A 44 4.76 -4.80 -13.17
C LEU A 44 5.43 -6.06 -12.65
N ARG A 45 6.61 -6.42 -13.19
CA ARG A 45 7.42 -7.54 -12.73
C ARG A 45 8.86 -7.39 -13.17
N SER A 46 9.82 -7.71 -12.30
CA SER A 46 11.23 -7.88 -12.67
C SER A 46 11.52 -9.33 -13.10
N ASP A 47 12.68 -9.54 -13.75
CA ASP A 47 12.98 -10.83 -14.39
C ASP A 47 13.37 -11.94 -13.40
N GLY A 48 13.82 -11.58 -12.21
CA GLY A 48 14.30 -12.55 -11.23
C GLY A 48 14.20 -12.11 -9.78
N PRO A 49 14.54 -13.03 -8.85
CA PRO A 49 14.30 -12.82 -7.42
C PRO A 49 15.21 -11.79 -6.73
N GLU A 50 16.32 -11.42 -7.35
CA GLU A 50 17.25 -10.38 -6.86
C GLU A 50 17.33 -9.19 -7.83
N ASP A 51 16.49 -9.20 -8.86
CA ASP A 51 16.41 -8.14 -9.84
C ASP A 51 15.52 -7.02 -9.36
N LEU A 52 16.09 -5.84 -9.14
CA LEU A 52 15.38 -4.66 -8.67
C LEU A 52 14.68 -3.89 -9.78
N VAL A 53 15.08 -4.11 -11.05
CA VAL A 53 14.56 -3.36 -12.20
C VAL A 53 13.26 -3.97 -12.68
N THR A 54 12.18 -3.23 -12.48
CA THR A 54 10.82 -3.65 -12.82
C THR A 54 10.46 -3.21 -14.24
N SER A 55 9.89 -4.12 -15.02
CA SER A 55 9.40 -3.91 -16.38
C SER A 55 7.87 -3.89 -16.43
N LEU A 56 7.30 -3.29 -17.49
CA LEU A 56 5.86 -3.27 -17.76
C LEU A 56 5.47 -4.47 -18.62
N TRP A 57 4.48 -5.22 -18.17
CA TRP A 57 3.96 -6.43 -18.81
C TRP A 57 2.47 -6.34 -19.08
N LEU A 58 2.02 -7.09 -20.06
CA LEU A 58 0.60 -7.30 -20.42
C LEU A 58 0.24 -8.78 -20.33
N SER A 59 -0.81 -9.09 -19.58
CA SER A 59 -1.52 -10.37 -19.67
C SER A 59 -2.67 -10.20 -20.65
N VAL A 60 -2.80 -11.07 -21.66
CA VAL A 60 -3.84 -10.97 -22.68
C VAL A 60 -4.42 -12.36 -22.98
N PHE A 61 -5.76 -12.42 -23.07
CA PHE A 61 -6.50 -13.56 -23.62
C PHE A 61 -6.74 -13.33 -25.11
N ASP A 62 -6.28 -14.27 -25.92
CA ASP A 62 -6.56 -14.30 -27.36
C ASP A 62 -7.99 -14.81 -27.61
N ALA A 63 -8.53 -14.63 -28.81
CA ALA A 63 -9.89 -14.99 -29.16
C ALA A 63 -10.21 -16.50 -29.01
N ASP A 64 -9.21 -17.36 -28.98
CA ASP A 64 -9.35 -18.81 -28.73
C ASP A 64 -9.32 -19.19 -27.24
N GLY A 65 -9.20 -18.19 -26.33
CA GLY A 65 -9.10 -18.40 -24.90
C GLY A 65 -7.69 -18.70 -24.41
N THR A 66 -6.69 -18.70 -25.29
CA THR A 66 -5.28 -18.84 -24.86
C THR A 66 -4.81 -17.57 -24.19
N ARG A 67 -4.18 -17.70 -23.02
CA ARG A 67 -3.57 -16.56 -22.32
C ARG A 67 -2.06 -16.51 -22.57
N ARG A 68 -1.52 -15.32 -22.81
CA ARG A 68 -0.08 -15.07 -22.94
C ARG A 68 0.34 -13.83 -22.15
N GLU A 69 1.62 -13.74 -21.82
CA GLU A 69 2.25 -12.57 -21.25
C GLU A 69 3.15 -11.91 -22.30
N VAL A 70 3.06 -10.60 -22.40
CA VAL A 70 3.83 -9.79 -23.35
C VAL A 70 4.63 -8.76 -22.58
N LEU A 71 5.94 -8.69 -22.81
CA LEU A 71 6.79 -7.62 -22.31
C LEU A 71 6.52 -6.36 -23.17
N LEU A 72 5.99 -5.31 -22.54
CA LEU A 72 5.68 -4.06 -23.23
C LEU A 72 6.83 -3.06 -23.21
N ALA A 73 7.49 -2.94 -22.03
CA ALA A 73 8.60 -2.01 -21.88
C ALA A 73 9.63 -2.58 -20.88
N ASP A 74 10.89 -2.62 -21.32
CA ASP A 74 12.04 -3.01 -20.52
C ASP A 74 12.91 -1.76 -20.29
N PRO A 75 13.08 -1.30 -19.02
CA PRO A 75 13.93 -0.14 -18.70
C PRO A 75 15.35 -0.25 -19.23
N ARG A 76 15.95 -1.43 -19.21
CA ARG A 76 17.33 -1.66 -19.66
C ARG A 76 17.53 -1.53 -21.16
N VAL A 77 16.46 -1.67 -21.93
CA VAL A 77 16.46 -1.43 -23.37
C VAL A 77 16.23 0.06 -23.67
N LEU A 78 15.46 0.74 -22.80
CA LEU A 78 15.07 2.14 -22.99
C LEU A 78 16.16 3.11 -22.51
N LEU A 79 16.85 2.79 -21.41
CA LEU A 79 17.92 3.59 -20.82
C LEU A 79 19.12 2.72 -20.48
N ALA A 80 20.32 3.16 -20.89
CA ALA A 80 21.57 2.44 -20.65
C ALA A 80 21.98 2.42 -19.16
N ASP A 81 21.47 3.34 -18.34
CA ASP A 81 21.74 3.52 -16.91
C ASP A 81 20.52 3.22 -16.02
N ALA A 82 19.58 2.43 -16.52
CA ALA A 82 18.37 2.07 -15.77
C ALA A 82 18.64 1.33 -14.45
N ASP A 83 19.80 0.71 -14.29
CA ASP A 83 20.22 0.03 -13.06
C ASP A 83 20.80 0.98 -12.01
N ASP A 84 21.24 2.19 -12.40
CA ASP A 84 21.88 3.19 -11.52
C ASP A 84 20.96 4.43 -11.40
N GLU A 85 19.89 4.26 -10.65
CA GLU A 85 18.80 5.22 -10.56
C GLU A 85 19.09 6.36 -9.56
N ASP A 86 19.18 7.60 -10.05
CA ASP A 86 19.18 8.81 -9.21
C ASP A 86 17.74 9.33 -9.05
N VAL A 87 17.07 8.85 -7.98
CA VAL A 87 15.67 9.18 -7.71
C VAL A 87 15.57 10.59 -7.11
N PRO A 88 14.75 11.49 -7.68
CA PRO A 88 14.47 12.80 -7.08
C PRO A 88 13.94 12.68 -5.66
N ALA A 89 14.27 13.67 -4.80
CA ALA A 89 13.95 13.61 -3.38
C ALA A 89 12.45 13.49 -3.10
N GLU A 90 11.60 14.18 -3.87
CA GLU A 90 10.15 14.13 -3.79
C GLU A 90 9.61 12.74 -4.18
N GLU A 91 10.15 12.15 -5.24
CA GLU A 91 9.75 10.80 -5.67
C GLU A 91 10.24 9.74 -4.68
N LYS A 92 11.44 9.88 -4.14
CA LYS A 92 11.92 9.00 -3.08
C LYS A 92 11.00 9.04 -1.86
N ALA A 93 10.60 10.23 -1.43
CA ALA A 93 9.68 10.40 -0.32
C ALA A 93 8.28 9.81 -0.62
N ARG A 94 7.76 9.98 -1.84
CA ARG A 94 6.50 9.35 -2.28
C ARG A 94 6.59 7.82 -2.25
N ARG A 95 7.64 7.24 -2.84
CA ARG A 95 7.86 5.78 -2.85
C ARG A 95 7.98 5.21 -1.43
N GLU A 96 8.64 5.94 -0.54
CA GLU A 96 8.82 5.52 0.85
C GLU A 96 7.47 5.44 1.59
N ARG A 97 6.58 6.44 1.41
CA ARG A 97 5.21 6.43 1.94
C ARG A 97 4.35 5.35 1.31
N ALA A 98 4.37 5.24 -0.02
CA ALA A 98 3.63 4.20 -0.76
C ALA A 98 4.22 2.78 -0.59
N ARG A 99 5.31 2.63 0.20
CA ARG A 99 6.02 1.36 0.40
C ARG A 99 6.49 0.71 -0.90
N GLU A 100 6.73 1.51 -1.94
CA GLU A 100 7.23 1.09 -3.24
C GLU A 100 8.74 0.92 -3.20
N GLY A 101 9.22 -0.27 -3.53
CA GLY A 101 10.65 -0.59 -3.61
C GLY A 101 11.05 -1.00 -5.03
N GLY A 102 12.36 -0.99 -5.29
CA GLY A 102 12.93 -1.35 -6.59
C GLY A 102 13.25 -0.14 -7.46
N SER A 103 13.63 -0.40 -8.69
CA SER A 103 14.00 0.58 -9.72
C SER A 103 13.30 0.27 -11.04
N GLY A 104 13.58 1.06 -12.07
CA GLY A 104 12.94 0.95 -13.37
C GLY A 104 11.50 1.51 -13.36
N ILE A 105 10.51 0.78 -13.87
CA ILE A 105 9.12 1.20 -13.89
C ILE A 105 8.46 0.81 -12.57
N VAL A 106 8.18 1.78 -11.69
CA VAL A 106 7.59 1.54 -10.36
C VAL A 106 6.09 1.82 -10.32
N SER A 107 5.62 2.72 -11.19
CA SER A 107 4.20 3.06 -11.35
C SER A 107 3.91 3.41 -12.81
N TYR A 108 2.65 3.39 -13.19
CA TYR A 108 2.19 3.77 -14.53
C TYR A 108 0.78 4.37 -14.49
N SER A 109 0.42 5.07 -15.57
CA SER A 109 -0.94 5.55 -15.82
C SER A 109 -1.39 5.08 -17.20
N VAL A 110 -2.66 4.67 -17.33
CA VAL A 110 -3.25 4.13 -18.56
C VAL A 110 -4.46 4.96 -18.99
N ASP A 111 -4.67 5.12 -20.30
CA ASP A 111 -5.84 5.79 -20.86
C ASP A 111 -7.11 4.93 -20.69
N ALA A 112 -8.29 5.55 -20.84
CA ALA A 112 -9.57 4.85 -20.68
C ALA A 112 -9.78 3.69 -21.70
N ALA A 113 -9.12 3.76 -22.84
CA ALA A 113 -9.21 2.72 -23.87
C ALA A 113 -8.27 1.52 -23.60
N GLY A 114 -7.35 1.63 -22.62
CA GLY A 114 -6.34 0.61 -22.34
C GLY A 114 -5.36 0.42 -23.50
N ARG A 115 -5.04 1.50 -24.22
CA ARG A 115 -4.17 1.48 -25.42
C ARG A 115 -2.87 2.24 -25.24
N ARG A 116 -2.80 3.19 -24.31
CA ARG A 116 -1.65 4.04 -24.06
C ARG A 116 -1.31 4.05 -22.59
N VAL A 117 -0.05 3.82 -22.29
CA VAL A 117 0.48 3.75 -20.93
C VAL A 117 1.66 4.69 -20.80
N VAL A 118 1.66 5.52 -19.78
CA VAL A 118 2.79 6.41 -19.46
C VAL A 118 3.41 6.04 -18.12
N PHE A 119 4.72 6.22 -18.02
CA PHE A 119 5.52 5.96 -16.83
C PHE A 119 6.81 6.75 -16.87
N THR A 120 7.54 6.78 -15.75
CA THR A 120 8.87 7.35 -15.67
C THR A 120 9.94 6.31 -15.41
N ILE A 121 11.13 6.53 -15.96
CA ILE A 121 12.38 5.85 -15.60
C ILE A 121 13.42 6.94 -15.39
N ASN A 122 14.07 6.98 -14.23
CA ASN A 122 15.09 8.00 -13.86
C ASN A 122 14.60 9.44 -14.11
N GLY A 123 13.35 9.74 -13.79
CA GLY A 123 12.73 11.05 -13.98
C GLY A 123 12.45 11.44 -15.45
N GLN A 124 12.63 10.53 -16.40
CA GLN A 124 12.32 10.72 -17.82
C GLN A 124 10.97 10.09 -18.16
N LEU A 125 10.18 10.75 -19.00
CA LEU A 125 8.81 10.35 -19.34
C LEU A 125 8.76 9.47 -20.58
N PHE A 126 8.07 8.35 -20.48
CA PHE A 126 7.87 7.39 -21.58
C PHE A 126 6.40 7.13 -21.85
N LEU A 127 6.09 6.82 -23.11
CA LEU A 127 4.80 6.35 -23.59
C LEU A 127 4.95 4.99 -24.26
N THR A 128 4.11 4.03 -23.86
CA THR A 128 3.91 2.76 -24.56
C THR A 128 2.55 2.76 -25.24
N GLU A 129 2.51 2.48 -26.54
CA GLU A 129 1.28 2.20 -27.29
C GLU A 129 1.09 0.69 -27.43
N ILE A 130 -0.13 0.21 -27.13
CA ILE A 130 -0.51 -1.20 -27.18
C ILE A 130 -1.38 -1.43 -28.41
N ALA A 131 -0.90 -2.25 -29.34
CA ALA A 131 -1.63 -2.65 -30.52
C ALA A 131 -2.76 -3.64 -30.23
N GLU A 132 -3.63 -3.90 -31.22
CA GLU A 132 -4.74 -4.85 -31.08
C GLU A 132 -4.25 -6.29 -30.81
N ASP A 133 -3.12 -6.68 -31.38
CA ASP A 133 -2.48 -7.97 -31.14
C ASP A 133 -1.75 -8.07 -29.79
N GLY A 134 -1.78 -7.00 -28.96
CA GLY A 134 -1.14 -6.92 -27.66
C GLY A 134 0.35 -6.60 -27.71
N SER A 135 0.95 -6.38 -28.90
CA SER A 135 2.32 -5.90 -28.99
C SER A 135 2.45 -4.45 -28.51
N GLY A 136 3.58 -4.10 -27.92
CA GLY A 136 3.87 -2.74 -27.40
C GLY A 136 4.96 -2.04 -28.21
N ARG A 137 4.82 -0.71 -28.37
CA ARG A 137 5.88 0.18 -28.86
C ARG A 137 6.10 1.29 -27.84
N THR A 138 7.33 1.47 -27.39
CA THR A 138 7.68 2.43 -26.35
C THR A 138 8.60 3.51 -26.91
N ARG A 139 8.33 4.77 -26.54
CA ARG A 139 9.15 5.93 -26.87
C ARG A 139 9.22 6.92 -25.72
N MET A 140 10.25 7.74 -25.72
CA MET A 140 10.32 8.88 -24.82
C MET A 140 9.34 9.98 -25.28
N LEU A 141 8.77 10.72 -24.34
CA LEU A 141 7.99 11.93 -24.59
C LEU A 141 8.82 13.18 -24.30
N ALA A 142 8.46 14.30 -24.93
CA ALA A 142 9.02 15.60 -24.59
C ALA A 142 8.65 15.97 -23.15
N ALA A 143 9.63 16.23 -22.30
CA ALA A 143 9.46 16.73 -20.93
C ALA A 143 10.67 17.56 -20.52
N ASP A 144 10.53 18.42 -19.51
CA ASP A 144 11.63 19.30 -19.05
C ASP A 144 12.83 18.56 -18.46
N GLY A 145 12.72 17.27 -18.16
CA GLY A 145 13.78 16.41 -17.62
C GLY A 145 14.69 15.73 -18.66
N ILE A 146 14.52 16.00 -19.97
CA ILE A 146 15.15 15.20 -21.05
C ILE A 146 16.65 15.45 -21.21
N ALA A 147 17.19 16.56 -20.76
CA ALA A 147 18.61 16.77 -20.80
C ALA A 147 19.24 16.37 -19.48
N ALA A 148 19.84 15.19 -19.40
CA ALA A 148 20.73 14.80 -18.30
C ALA A 148 21.86 15.83 -18.17
N GLY A 149 21.63 16.91 -17.44
CA GLY A 149 22.53 17.98 -17.12
C GLY A 149 22.19 18.57 -15.76
N GLU A 150 23.19 19.17 -15.09
CA GLU A 150 22.94 19.88 -13.83
C GLU A 150 21.80 20.89 -14.03
N GLY A 151 20.65 20.68 -13.36
CA GLY A 151 19.48 21.56 -13.42
C GLY A 151 18.24 20.99 -14.15
N ALA A 152 18.23 19.72 -14.56
CA ALA A 152 17.03 19.06 -15.09
C ALA A 152 15.94 18.97 -14.04
N THR A 153 14.71 19.36 -14.38
CA THR A 153 13.55 19.29 -13.48
C THR A 153 12.90 17.90 -13.61
N PRO A 154 12.71 17.16 -12.51
CA PRO A 154 12.19 15.81 -12.58
C PRO A 154 10.72 15.78 -13.02
N VAL A 155 10.33 14.74 -13.76
CA VAL A 155 8.93 14.40 -14.04
C VAL A 155 8.40 13.59 -12.88
N LEU A 156 7.42 14.13 -12.16
CA LEU A 156 6.79 13.48 -11.03
C LEU A 156 5.33 13.16 -11.34
N ASN A 157 4.86 11.99 -10.93
CA ASN A 157 3.45 11.57 -10.98
C ASN A 157 2.79 11.79 -12.35
N PRO A 158 3.31 11.26 -13.49
CA PRO A 158 2.67 11.46 -14.78
C PRO A 158 1.32 10.75 -14.86
N ARG A 159 0.32 11.45 -15.42
CA ARG A 159 -1.04 10.94 -15.65
C ARG A 159 -1.45 11.21 -17.08
N ILE A 160 -1.79 10.15 -17.82
CA ILE A 160 -2.33 10.29 -19.18
C ILE A 160 -3.81 10.70 -19.12
N SER A 161 -4.25 11.54 -20.03
CA SER A 161 -5.67 11.89 -20.18
C SER A 161 -6.51 10.66 -20.54
N PRO A 162 -7.78 10.61 -20.15
CA PRO A 162 -8.67 9.48 -20.51
C PRO A 162 -8.76 9.19 -22.01
N ASP A 163 -8.67 10.21 -22.88
CA ASP A 163 -8.67 10.06 -24.34
C ASP A 163 -7.29 9.66 -24.93
N GLY A 164 -6.27 9.57 -24.08
CA GLY A 164 -4.92 9.14 -24.45
C GLY A 164 -4.10 10.16 -25.24
N ARG A 165 -4.53 11.43 -25.36
CA ARG A 165 -3.87 12.43 -26.21
C ARG A 165 -2.90 13.34 -25.48
N HIS A 166 -3.04 13.44 -24.16
CA HIS A 166 -2.29 14.36 -23.34
C HIS A 166 -1.69 13.66 -22.12
N VAL A 167 -0.57 14.17 -21.62
CA VAL A 167 0.01 13.72 -20.34
C VAL A 167 0.22 14.95 -19.46
N ALA A 168 -0.41 14.96 -18.29
CA ALA A 168 -0.09 15.92 -17.25
C ALA A 168 0.94 15.32 -16.29
N TYR A 169 1.86 16.15 -15.77
CA TYR A 169 2.81 15.79 -14.73
C TYR A 169 3.20 17.02 -13.90
N THR A 170 3.73 16.79 -12.73
CA THR A 170 4.25 17.88 -11.90
C THR A 170 5.78 17.84 -11.79
N THR A 171 6.37 19.01 -11.58
CA THR A 171 7.77 19.17 -11.17
C THR A 171 7.89 19.53 -9.68
N GLY A 172 6.73 19.62 -8.99
CA GLY A 172 6.62 20.20 -7.66
C GLY A 172 6.42 21.71 -7.64
N GLU A 173 6.89 22.43 -8.66
CA GLU A 173 6.73 23.89 -8.83
C GLU A 173 5.83 24.25 -10.02
N HIS A 174 5.74 23.36 -11.00
CA HIS A 174 4.94 23.53 -12.20
C HIS A 174 4.04 22.32 -12.44
N LEU A 175 2.82 22.56 -12.87
CA LEU A 175 1.97 21.58 -13.52
C LEU A 175 2.15 21.69 -15.03
N MET A 176 2.59 20.61 -15.65
CA MET A 176 3.01 20.55 -17.04
C MET A 176 2.05 19.71 -17.87
N LEU A 177 1.95 19.98 -19.14
CA LEU A 177 1.16 19.22 -20.11
C LEU A 177 1.99 18.90 -21.34
N VAL A 178 1.93 17.67 -21.79
CA VAL A 178 2.48 17.20 -23.06
C VAL A 178 1.33 16.86 -23.99
N ASP A 179 1.22 17.55 -25.13
CA ASP A 179 0.39 17.12 -26.24
C ASP A 179 1.16 16.04 -27.03
N ILE A 180 0.64 14.82 -27.05
CA ILE A 180 1.29 13.68 -27.69
C ILE A 180 1.15 13.81 -29.20
N ALA A 181 2.25 13.75 -29.95
CA ALA A 181 2.23 13.80 -31.40
C ALA A 181 1.36 12.68 -32.00
N PRO A 182 0.48 12.99 -32.98
CA PRO A 182 -0.55 12.05 -33.43
C PRO A 182 -0.01 10.89 -34.29
N GLN A 183 1.25 10.90 -34.69
CA GLN A 183 1.84 9.87 -35.54
C GLN A 183 3.25 9.49 -35.08
N TRP A 184 3.48 8.19 -34.95
CA TRP A 184 4.81 7.64 -35.03
C TRP A 184 5.43 8.02 -36.39
N PRO A 185 6.77 8.26 -36.50
CA PRO A 185 7.39 8.38 -37.79
C PRO A 185 6.99 7.20 -38.64
N SER A 186 6.30 7.43 -39.73
CA SER A 186 5.87 6.36 -40.66
C SER A 186 7.13 5.58 -41.07
N ASP A 187 7.12 4.27 -40.88
CA ASP A 187 8.02 3.36 -41.60
C ASP A 187 7.82 3.59 -43.10
N SER A 188 8.57 4.51 -43.68
CA SER A 188 8.56 4.75 -45.13
C SER A 188 9.31 3.63 -45.89
N ARG A 189 9.08 2.37 -45.53
CA ARG A 189 9.63 1.19 -46.22
C ARG A 189 8.67 0.00 -46.17
N HIS A 190 7.52 0.13 -46.78
CA HIS A 190 6.81 -1.03 -47.33
C HIS A 190 5.89 -0.58 -48.46
N ASP A 191 6.47 -0.22 -49.61
CA ASP A 191 5.85 -0.34 -50.93
C ASP A 191 7.00 -0.23 -51.95
N ASP A 192 7.65 -1.33 -52.22
CA ASP A 192 8.27 -1.72 -53.45
C ASP A 192 9.23 -2.92 -53.25
N ALA A 193 8.64 -4.13 -53.19
CA ALA A 193 9.39 -5.31 -53.63
C ALA A 193 8.41 -6.40 -54.06
N THR A 194 8.00 -6.27 -55.32
CA THR A 194 7.48 -7.43 -56.09
C THR A 194 8.60 -8.42 -56.38
N GLY A 195 8.45 -9.65 -55.92
CA GLY A 195 8.93 -10.83 -56.65
C GLY A 195 10.33 -11.32 -56.35
N ALA A 196 10.40 -12.44 -55.66
CA ALA A 196 10.99 -13.69 -56.13
C ALA A 196 11.01 -14.72 -55.01
N GLY A 197 10.42 -15.84 -55.20
CA GLY A 197 10.39 -16.97 -54.34
C GLY A 197 11.72 -17.71 -54.24
N CYS A 198 11.92 -18.44 -53.15
CA CYS A 198 12.70 -19.66 -53.08
C CYS A 198 12.25 -20.56 -51.91
N ASP A 199 12.04 -21.78 -52.29
CA ASP A 199 11.62 -22.90 -51.46
C ASP A 199 12.55 -23.33 -50.32
N GLY A 200 11.98 -23.91 -49.26
CA GLY A 200 12.56 -25.16 -48.78
C GLY A 200 13.00 -25.26 -47.31
N GLN A 201 12.15 -25.90 -46.55
CA GLN A 201 12.42 -26.82 -45.43
C GLN A 201 12.77 -26.32 -44.00
N PRO A 202 12.21 -26.96 -42.99
CA PRO A 202 12.39 -26.62 -41.57
C PRO A 202 13.54 -27.38 -40.91
N ALA A 203 14.23 -26.78 -39.99
CA ALA A 203 15.14 -27.45 -39.05
C ALA A 203 15.16 -26.75 -37.68
N PRO A 204 15.66 -27.43 -36.63
CA PRO A 204 15.03 -27.47 -35.34
C PRO A 204 15.61 -26.50 -34.29
N HIS A 205 14.85 -26.34 -33.20
CA HIS A 205 15.12 -25.62 -31.96
C HIS A 205 16.59 -25.47 -31.54
N ALA A 206 17.04 -24.23 -31.33
CA ALA A 206 18.15 -23.92 -30.44
C ALA A 206 17.92 -22.52 -29.81
N HIS A 207 17.97 -22.48 -28.48
CA HIS A 207 17.95 -21.28 -27.68
C HIS A 207 19.13 -20.36 -28.00
N GLY A 208 18.87 -19.08 -28.13
CA GLY A 208 19.91 -18.06 -28.22
C GLY A 208 19.48 -16.86 -29.06
N HIS A 209 18.71 -15.95 -28.48
CA HIS A 209 18.48 -14.66 -29.12
C HIS A 209 19.70 -13.75 -28.90
N ARG A 210 20.55 -13.70 -29.89
CA ARG A 210 21.32 -12.50 -30.20
C ARG A 210 20.54 -11.74 -31.25
N CYS A 211 19.91 -10.66 -30.90
CA CYS A 211 19.52 -9.64 -31.87
C CYS A 211 20.78 -8.78 -32.16
N GLY A 212 21.37 -9.07 -33.28
CA GLY A 212 22.29 -8.18 -33.94
C GLY A 212 21.80 -8.00 -35.36
N ASP A 213 21.06 -6.95 -35.60
CA ASP A 213 20.96 -6.28 -36.89
C ASP A 213 20.66 -4.83 -36.63
N GLU A 214 21.66 -3.99 -36.84
CA GLU A 214 21.59 -2.53 -36.89
C GLU A 214 20.66 -2.13 -38.03
N GLU A 215 19.36 -2.04 -37.81
CA GLU A 215 18.49 -1.22 -38.64
C GLU A 215 18.47 0.20 -38.06
N SER A 216 19.22 1.08 -38.70
CA SER A 216 19.21 2.50 -38.49
C SER A 216 17.83 3.10 -38.86
N GLY A 217 16.85 2.93 -37.99
CA GLY A 217 15.70 3.82 -37.90
C GLY A 217 16.21 5.17 -37.42
N ALA A 218 15.85 6.27 -38.07
CA ALA A 218 16.15 7.60 -37.53
C ALA A 218 15.60 7.65 -36.10
N PRO A 219 16.41 8.12 -35.11
CA PRO A 219 15.94 8.20 -33.72
C PRO A 219 14.69 9.08 -33.72
N TYR A 220 13.67 8.62 -32.96
CA TYR A 220 12.46 9.42 -32.73
C TYR A 220 12.89 10.79 -32.17
N ASP A 221 12.35 11.85 -32.79
CA ASP A 221 12.58 13.22 -32.32
C ASP A 221 11.47 13.63 -31.33
N PRO A 222 11.75 13.71 -30.00
CA PRO A 222 10.76 14.15 -29.02
C PRO A 222 10.22 15.56 -29.26
N SER A 223 10.90 16.38 -30.09
CA SER A 223 10.45 17.73 -30.44
C SER A 223 9.15 17.76 -31.24
N ALA A 224 8.64 16.58 -31.69
CA ALA A 224 7.33 16.47 -32.31
C ALA A 224 6.18 16.60 -31.29
N ASP A 225 6.42 16.26 -30.02
CA ASP A 225 5.45 16.49 -28.94
C ASP A 225 5.51 17.96 -28.51
N LYS A 226 4.39 18.49 -28.02
CA LYS A 226 4.33 19.89 -27.59
C LYS A 226 4.24 19.97 -26.08
N LEU A 227 5.25 20.56 -25.45
CA LEU A 227 5.30 20.79 -24.01
C LEU A 227 4.73 22.17 -23.68
N SER A 228 3.84 22.22 -22.67
CA SER A 228 3.23 23.45 -22.17
C SER A 228 3.22 23.48 -20.64
N THR A 229 3.41 24.64 -20.04
CA THR A 229 3.19 24.86 -18.61
C THR A 229 1.74 25.26 -18.41
N LEU A 230 0.98 24.46 -17.64
CA LEU A 230 -0.39 24.79 -17.29
C LEU A 230 -0.44 25.84 -16.18
N TRP A 231 0.29 25.59 -15.09
CA TRP A 231 0.30 26.47 -13.94
C TRP A 231 1.64 26.42 -13.20
N SER A 232 1.97 27.49 -12.48
CA SER A 232 3.19 27.59 -11.70
C SER A 232 2.92 28.18 -10.34
N VAL A 233 3.56 27.66 -9.31
CA VAL A 233 3.69 28.32 -8.01
C VAL A 233 5.02 29.07 -7.98
N TYR A 234 5.00 30.31 -7.53
CA TYR A 234 6.20 31.14 -7.45
C TYR A 234 6.68 31.14 -6.00
N PRO A 235 8.00 31.05 -5.76
CA PRO A 235 8.53 31.30 -4.43
C PRO A 235 8.18 32.73 -4.00
N ASP A 236 7.85 32.91 -2.72
CA ASP A 236 7.75 34.25 -2.15
C ASP A 236 9.10 34.94 -2.29
N ASP A 237 9.12 36.18 -2.80
CA ASP A 237 10.34 36.95 -3.11
C ASP A 237 11.27 37.14 -1.89
N ASP A 238 10.78 36.90 -0.67
CA ASP A 238 11.51 37.06 0.60
C ASP A 238 11.85 35.72 1.31
N ALA A 239 11.56 34.55 0.69
CA ALA A 239 11.80 33.25 1.32
C ALA A 239 13.04 32.56 0.75
N ASP A 240 13.99 32.19 1.63
CA ASP A 240 15.13 31.32 1.30
C ASP A 240 14.71 29.90 0.88
N GLU A 241 13.40 29.58 0.92
CA GLU A 241 12.83 28.26 0.68
C GLU A 241 11.46 28.37 -0.02
N ASN A 242 11.31 27.63 -1.12
CA ASN A 242 10.00 27.50 -1.77
C ASN A 242 9.11 26.56 -0.96
N THR A 243 8.15 27.11 -0.23
CA THR A 243 7.18 26.37 0.60
C THR A 243 5.91 25.98 -0.15
N TRP A 244 5.71 26.55 -1.35
CA TRP A 244 4.59 26.22 -2.21
C TRP A 244 4.91 25.03 -3.11
N LYS A 245 3.96 24.10 -3.21
CA LYS A 245 4.03 22.97 -4.13
C LYS A 245 2.72 22.87 -4.92
N ILE A 246 2.79 22.22 -6.10
CA ILE A 246 1.66 21.99 -7.00
C ILE A 246 1.66 20.56 -7.51
N GLY A 247 0.47 19.97 -7.61
CA GLY A 247 0.27 18.63 -8.20
C GLY A 247 0.87 17.49 -7.40
N LEU A 248 1.28 17.75 -6.16
CA LEU A 248 1.72 16.76 -5.17
C LEU A 248 0.74 16.75 -4.00
N ALA A 249 0.60 15.61 -3.36
CA ALA A 249 -0.06 15.51 -2.07
C ALA A 249 0.85 16.10 -0.97
N GLU A 250 0.26 16.82 0.00
CA GLU A 250 1.01 17.24 1.18
C GLU A 250 1.33 16.03 2.09
N PHE A 251 2.16 16.24 3.14
CA PHE A 251 2.73 15.14 3.91
C PHE A 251 1.68 14.20 4.55
N VAL A 252 0.70 14.75 5.28
CA VAL A 252 -0.27 13.91 6.01
C VAL A 252 -1.28 13.22 5.08
N ALA A 253 -1.56 13.80 3.91
CA ALA A 253 -2.39 13.13 2.91
C ALA A 253 -1.70 11.86 2.38
N GLY A 254 -0.40 11.92 2.09
CA GLY A 254 0.35 10.77 1.63
C GLY A 254 0.66 9.74 2.72
N GLU A 255 0.92 10.15 3.96
CA GLU A 255 1.29 9.23 5.05
C GLU A 255 0.07 8.61 5.73
N GLU A 256 -1.02 9.38 5.93
CA GLU A 256 -2.13 9.00 6.81
C GLU A 256 -3.48 8.80 6.11
N MET A 257 -3.63 9.29 4.87
CA MET A 257 -4.89 9.20 4.12
C MET A 257 -4.78 8.29 2.89
N ASP A 258 -3.61 7.70 2.61
CA ASP A 258 -3.31 6.92 1.40
C ASP A 258 -3.62 7.70 0.09
N ARG A 259 -3.57 9.04 0.14
CA ARG A 259 -3.77 9.94 -0.99
C ARG A 259 -2.42 10.46 -1.50
N TYR A 260 -1.89 9.85 -2.55
CA TYR A 260 -0.58 10.20 -3.13
C TYR A 260 -0.68 11.17 -4.30
N ASP A 261 -1.85 11.30 -4.92
CA ASP A 261 -2.09 12.21 -6.04
C ASP A 261 -2.39 13.63 -5.58
N GLY A 262 -1.85 14.60 -6.30
CA GLY A 262 -2.13 16.01 -6.13
C GLY A 262 -2.80 16.64 -7.36
N PHE A 263 -3.18 15.84 -8.39
CA PHE A 263 -4.03 16.28 -9.49
C PHE A 263 -4.78 15.11 -10.14
N TRP A 264 -5.93 15.42 -10.73
CA TRP A 264 -6.87 14.43 -11.27
C TRP A 264 -7.46 14.91 -12.58
N TRP A 265 -7.35 14.10 -13.62
CA TRP A 265 -8.05 14.32 -14.88
C TRP A 265 -9.55 14.12 -14.73
N GLY A 266 -10.33 15.01 -15.34
CA GLY A 266 -11.73 14.76 -15.60
C GLY A 266 -11.90 13.68 -16.69
N PRO A 267 -12.95 12.85 -16.61
CA PRO A 267 -13.23 11.83 -17.63
C PRO A 267 -13.41 12.37 -19.06
N ASP A 268 -13.66 13.66 -19.18
CA ASP A 268 -13.82 14.38 -20.47
C ASP A 268 -12.51 14.80 -21.12
N SER A 269 -11.36 14.56 -20.47
CA SER A 269 -10.02 14.96 -20.92
C SER A 269 -9.83 16.49 -21.11
N ARG A 270 -10.75 17.29 -20.54
CA ARG A 270 -10.75 18.75 -20.65
C ARG A 270 -10.58 19.44 -19.32
N HIS A 271 -11.01 18.78 -18.24
CA HIS A 271 -10.87 19.32 -16.91
C HIS A 271 -9.77 18.61 -16.14
N ILE A 272 -9.08 19.36 -15.28
CA ILE A 272 -8.13 18.86 -14.28
C ILE A 272 -8.47 19.55 -12.96
N ILE A 273 -8.59 18.77 -11.88
CA ILE A 273 -8.48 19.31 -10.53
C ILE A 273 -7.04 19.17 -10.10
N PHE A 274 -6.44 20.21 -9.54
CA PHE A 274 -5.10 20.13 -8.96
C PHE A 274 -5.01 20.80 -7.61
N GLU A 275 -4.16 20.24 -6.78
CA GLU A 275 -3.80 20.75 -5.46
C GLU A 275 -2.62 21.71 -5.57
N THR A 276 -2.69 22.81 -4.80
CA THR A 276 -1.54 23.58 -4.39
C THR A 276 -1.53 23.63 -2.87
N PHE A 277 -0.38 23.48 -2.26
CA PHE A 277 -0.26 23.67 -0.82
C PHE A 277 0.92 24.53 -0.45
N ASN A 278 0.82 25.22 0.70
CA ASN A 278 1.89 25.98 1.31
C ASN A 278 2.26 25.36 2.67
N ALA A 279 3.46 24.84 2.78
CA ALA A 279 3.98 24.24 4.00
C ALA A 279 4.56 25.27 4.99
N ALA A 280 4.59 26.58 4.67
CA ALA A 280 5.16 27.62 5.55
C ALA A 280 4.59 27.63 6.99
N PRO A 281 3.29 27.32 7.23
CA PRO A 281 2.75 27.26 8.59
C PRO A 281 3.29 26.10 9.43
N GLU A 282 3.79 25.03 8.83
CA GLU A 282 4.32 23.86 9.52
C GLU A 282 5.67 24.15 10.18
N PRO A 283 5.95 23.56 11.36
CA PRO A 283 7.24 23.71 12.00
C PRO A 283 8.38 23.16 11.14
N MET A 284 9.51 23.85 11.14
CA MET A 284 10.74 23.37 10.51
C MET A 284 11.41 22.30 11.38
N TRP A 285 11.86 21.25 10.75
CA TRP A 285 12.65 20.19 11.32
C TRP A 285 13.92 19.96 10.50
N TYR A 286 15.04 19.65 11.18
CA TYR A 286 16.34 19.44 10.56
C TYR A 286 16.81 18.00 10.73
N ILE A 287 17.09 17.32 9.61
CA ILE A 287 17.73 16.02 9.57
C ILE A 287 19.23 16.25 9.34
N SER A 288 20.05 15.80 10.29
CA SER A 288 21.51 15.90 10.24
C SER A 288 22.12 14.53 10.01
N ASP A 289 23.22 14.48 9.29
CA ASP A 289 24.08 13.30 9.21
C ASP A 289 25.33 13.47 10.09
N PRO A 290 25.32 13.04 11.36
CA PRO A 290 26.47 13.19 12.26
C PRO A 290 27.71 12.39 11.83
N ALA A 291 27.55 11.38 10.97
CA ALA A 291 28.66 10.61 10.44
C ALA A 291 29.44 11.38 9.35
N ASN A 292 28.78 12.32 8.68
CA ASN A 292 29.34 13.22 7.65
C ASN A 292 29.16 14.69 8.06
N PRO A 293 29.92 15.20 9.04
CA PRO A 293 29.68 16.50 9.69
C PRO A 293 29.86 17.72 8.76
N GLN A 294 30.45 17.54 7.59
CA GLN A 294 30.56 18.58 6.54
C GLN A 294 29.29 18.67 5.68
N THR A 295 28.38 17.71 5.75
CA THR A 295 27.12 17.76 5.03
C THR A 295 26.16 18.68 5.81
N PRO A 296 25.61 19.74 5.20
CA PRO A 296 24.60 20.58 5.85
C PRO A 296 23.38 19.76 6.24
N ALA A 297 22.76 20.13 7.37
CA ALA A 297 21.49 19.54 7.76
C ALA A 297 20.42 19.88 6.72
N SER A 298 19.61 18.91 6.34
CA SER A 298 18.45 19.09 5.47
C SER A 298 17.26 19.58 6.30
N GLY A 299 16.68 20.73 5.93
CA GLY A 299 15.45 21.26 6.55
C GLY A 299 14.23 20.65 5.89
N ARG A 300 13.25 20.23 6.70
CA ARG A 300 11.94 19.78 6.24
C ARG A 300 10.83 20.40 7.07
N ARG A 301 9.72 20.70 6.43
CA ARG A 301 8.47 21.06 7.12
C ARG A 301 7.76 19.77 7.54
N TYR A 302 7.19 19.77 8.75
CA TYR A 302 6.53 18.59 9.29
C TYR A 302 5.39 19.02 10.24
N ALA A 303 4.17 18.65 9.91
CA ALA A 303 2.96 18.97 10.66
C ALA A 303 2.90 18.15 11.96
N ARG A 304 3.62 18.57 13.01
CA ARG A 304 3.57 17.88 14.31
C ARG A 304 2.27 18.14 15.03
N ALA A 305 1.82 17.15 15.78
CA ALA A 305 0.62 17.25 16.62
C ALA A 305 0.57 18.56 17.41
N LEU A 306 -0.60 19.15 17.50
CA LEU A 306 -0.89 20.44 18.15
C LEU A 306 -0.22 21.67 17.49
N THR A 307 0.35 21.52 16.29
CA THR A 307 0.89 22.64 15.49
C THR A 307 0.04 22.88 14.24
N SER A 308 0.47 23.77 13.35
CA SER A 308 -0.23 24.05 12.11
C SER A 308 0.03 22.99 11.04
N ASN A 309 -0.97 22.71 10.22
CA ASN A 309 -0.87 21.97 8.97
C ASN A 309 -0.51 22.89 7.79
N ALA A 310 -0.18 22.31 6.65
CA ALA A 310 -0.06 23.02 5.37
C ALA A 310 -1.38 23.69 4.98
N ASP A 311 -1.30 24.80 4.25
CA ASP A 311 -2.48 25.48 3.66
C ASP A 311 -2.79 24.86 2.30
N VAL A 312 -3.77 23.93 2.26
CA VAL A 312 -4.15 23.19 1.05
C VAL A 312 -5.25 23.94 0.28
N ARG A 313 -5.13 23.99 -1.05
CA ARG A 313 -6.11 24.58 -1.97
C ARG A 313 -6.29 23.67 -3.18
N LEU A 314 -7.54 23.57 -3.66
CA LEU A 314 -7.88 22.88 -4.90
C LEU A 314 -8.31 23.90 -5.96
N THR A 315 -7.86 23.66 -7.18
CA THR A 315 -8.20 24.47 -8.35
C THR A 315 -8.77 23.59 -9.44
N LEU A 316 -9.89 23.98 -10.02
CA LEU A 316 -10.46 23.40 -11.21
C LEU A 316 -9.89 24.14 -12.42
N ALA A 317 -9.27 23.41 -13.33
CA ALA A 317 -8.75 23.89 -14.60
C ALA A 317 -9.59 23.34 -15.76
N GLU A 318 -9.99 24.20 -16.70
CA GLU A 318 -10.59 23.82 -17.97
C GLU A 318 -9.60 24.09 -19.10
N LEU A 319 -9.20 23.05 -19.80
CA LEU A 319 -8.27 23.14 -20.94
C LEU A 319 -9.04 23.44 -22.22
N ALA A 320 -8.59 24.44 -22.93
CA ALA A 320 -9.04 24.74 -24.30
C ALA A 320 -8.06 24.11 -25.29
N TYR A 321 -8.60 23.46 -26.29
CA TYR A 321 -7.85 22.88 -27.42
C TYR A 321 -8.17 23.59 -28.71
N ASP A 322 -7.20 23.65 -29.64
CA ASP A 322 -7.38 24.21 -30.97
C ASP A 322 -8.00 23.23 -31.96
N GLY A 323 -8.07 23.58 -33.24
CA GLY A 323 -8.64 22.71 -34.30
C GLY A 323 -7.78 21.48 -34.63
N HIS A 324 -6.62 21.32 -34.00
CA HIS A 324 -5.73 20.19 -34.13
C HIS A 324 -5.67 19.35 -32.84
N ASP A 325 -6.55 19.63 -31.88
CA ASP A 325 -6.55 19.04 -30.53
C ASP A 325 -5.27 19.32 -29.72
N GLU A 326 -4.56 20.44 -30.03
CA GLU A 326 -3.42 20.91 -29.26
C GLU A 326 -3.88 21.93 -28.20
N TYR A 327 -3.19 21.92 -27.05
CA TYR A 327 -3.47 22.86 -25.96
C TYR A 327 -3.33 24.30 -26.42
N ALA A 328 -4.38 25.09 -26.24
CA ALA A 328 -4.48 26.46 -26.68
C ALA A 328 -4.72 27.49 -25.56
N GLY A 329 -5.10 27.03 -24.36
CA GLY A 329 -5.32 27.93 -23.23
C GLY A 329 -5.95 27.25 -22.04
N LEU A 330 -5.98 27.97 -20.90
CA LEU A 330 -6.43 27.49 -19.61
C LEU A 330 -7.44 28.45 -18.98
N GLY A 331 -8.61 27.96 -18.64
CA GLY A 331 -9.53 28.57 -17.69
C GLY A 331 -9.30 28.01 -16.30
N ILE A 332 -9.21 28.83 -15.27
CA ILE A 332 -9.05 28.35 -13.88
C ILE A 332 -10.09 28.93 -12.96
N GLN A 333 -10.53 28.14 -12.00
CA GLN A 333 -11.41 28.51 -10.93
C GLN A 333 -11.01 27.83 -9.64
N GLN A 334 -10.80 28.61 -8.57
CA GLN A 334 -10.53 28.03 -7.26
C GLN A 334 -11.79 27.30 -6.76
N ILE A 335 -11.61 26.05 -6.30
CA ILE A 335 -12.68 25.29 -5.65
C ILE A 335 -12.88 25.86 -4.24
N SER A 336 -14.14 26.16 -3.90
CA SER A 336 -14.48 26.78 -2.63
C SER A 336 -15.29 25.85 -1.73
N TRP A 337 -14.73 25.54 -0.55
CA TRP A 337 -15.43 24.85 0.55
C TRP A 337 -15.07 25.51 1.88
N ASN A 338 -15.67 25.08 2.96
CA ASN A 338 -15.36 25.60 4.31
C ASN A 338 -14.02 25.06 4.83
N ARG A 339 -12.91 25.51 4.25
CA ARG A 339 -11.53 25.09 4.58
C ARG A 339 -11.14 25.37 6.03
N LYS A 340 -11.83 26.30 6.69
CA LYS A 340 -11.54 26.65 8.10
C LYS A 340 -11.97 25.52 9.04
N ASP A 341 -13.12 24.91 8.79
CA ASP A 341 -13.67 23.87 9.64
C ASP A 341 -13.36 22.45 9.11
N TYR A 342 -13.07 22.32 7.80
CA TYR A 342 -12.71 21.07 7.11
C TYR A 342 -11.40 21.29 6.36
N GLU A 343 -10.27 21.15 7.06
CA GLU A 343 -8.94 21.48 6.52
C GLU A 343 -8.30 20.35 5.73
N TYR A 344 -8.67 19.08 5.99
CA TYR A 344 -8.11 17.93 5.29
C TYR A 344 -8.93 17.61 4.03
N VAL A 345 -8.23 17.42 2.91
CA VAL A 345 -8.78 16.84 1.69
C VAL A 345 -8.41 15.37 1.69
N ALA A 346 -9.36 14.51 2.05
CA ALA A 346 -9.11 13.08 2.22
C ALA A 346 -9.18 12.32 0.89
N ALA A 347 -10.11 12.68 -0.01
CA ALA A 347 -10.24 12.04 -1.31
C ALA A 347 -10.76 13.00 -2.37
N VAL A 348 -10.40 12.74 -3.63
CA VAL A 348 -10.95 13.36 -4.83
C VAL A 348 -11.30 12.23 -5.80
N HIS A 349 -12.58 12.10 -6.13
CA HIS A 349 -13.08 11.10 -7.08
C HIS A 349 -13.87 11.73 -8.21
N TRP A 350 -13.70 11.20 -9.42
CA TRP A 350 -14.39 11.75 -10.58
C TRP A 350 -14.88 10.64 -11.51
N SER A 351 -16.17 10.32 -11.39
CA SER A 351 -16.85 9.34 -12.25
C SER A 351 -17.32 9.95 -13.57
N ALA A 352 -17.29 9.18 -14.64
CA ALA A 352 -17.73 9.63 -15.95
C ALA A 352 -19.21 10.03 -15.94
N GLY A 353 -19.53 11.22 -16.51
CA GLY A 353 -20.88 11.74 -16.58
C GLY A 353 -21.37 12.49 -15.35
N HIS A 354 -20.56 12.56 -14.28
CA HIS A 354 -20.90 13.19 -13.02
C HIS A 354 -19.95 14.34 -12.66
N GLU A 355 -20.38 15.21 -11.74
CA GLU A 355 -19.50 16.20 -11.13
C GLU A 355 -18.46 15.52 -10.21
N PRO A 356 -17.25 16.10 -10.05
CA PRO A 356 -16.26 15.53 -9.15
C PRO A 356 -16.70 15.61 -7.70
N LEU A 357 -16.33 14.58 -6.94
CA LEU A 357 -16.56 14.47 -5.50
C LEU A 357 -15.29 14.78 -4.72
N LEU A 358 -15.45 15.48 -3.60
CA LEU A 358 -14.41 15.69 -2.60
C LEU A 358 -14.88 15.08 -1.28
N LEU A 359 -14.00 14.38 -0.58
CA LEU A 359 -14.16 14.06 0.83
C LEU A 359 -13.26 15.00 1.62
N VAL A 360 -13.84 15.82 2.50
CA VAL A 360 -13.10 16.74 3.35
C VAL A 360 -13.39 16.46 4.81
N GLN A 361 -12.34 16.47 5.65
CA GLN A 361 -12.47 16.19 7.08
C GLN A 361 -12.06 17.40 7.92
N ASN A 362 -12.71 17.53 9.09
CA ASN A 362 -12.26 18.48 10.10
C ASN A 362 -10.98 17.97 10.78
N ARG A 363 -10.24 18.85 11.45
CA ARG A 363 -8.95 18.55 12.08
C ARG A 363 -9.00 17.36 13.04
N ARG A 364 -10.07 17.24 13.82
CA ARG A 364 -10.27 16.12 14.75
C ARG A 364 -10.76 14.85 14.08
N GLN A 365 -11.06 14.90 12.77
CA GLN A 365 -11.62 13.80 11.98
C GLN A 365 -12.93 13.26 12.58
N THR A 366 -13.63 14.08 13.37
CA THR A 366 -14.93 13.75 13.96
C THR A 366 -16.09 14.12 13.05
N ARG A 367 -15.82 14.87 11.98
CA ARG A 367 -16.79 15.24 10.94
C ARG A 367 -16.11 15.20 9.59
N ASP A 368 -16.85 14.76 8.60
CA ASP A 368 -16.51 14.93 7.19
C ASP A 368 -17.69 15.45 6.38
N GLN A 369 -17.40 15.89 5.17
CA GLN A 369 -18.38 16.26 4.17
C GLN A 369 -18.04 15.66 2.84
N VAL A 370 -19.03 15.07 2.18
CA VAL A 370 -18.98 14.71 0.77
C VAL A 370 -19.51 15.90 -0.03
N LEU A 371 -18.65 16.47 -0.87
CA LEU A 371 -18.93 17.65 -1.66
C LEU A 371 -18.97 17.32 -3.14
N SER A 372 -19.96 17.81 -3.88
CA SER A 372 -19.93 17.87 -5.34
C SER A 372 -19.35 19.22 -5.79
N VAL A 373 -18.47 19.24 -6.79
CA VAL A 373 -17.86 20.45 -7.35
C VAL A 373 -18.54 20.81 -8.66
N HIS A 374 -19.11 22.03 -8.75
CA HIS A 374 -19.81 22.47 -9.95
C HIS A 374 -18.86 22.83 -11.08
N LEU A 375 -19.01 22.14 -12.23
CA LEU A 375 -18.25 22.40 -13.45
C LEU A 375 -18.81 23.57 -14.28
N GLY A 376 -20.04 23.97 -14.01
CA GLY A 376 -20.80 24.92 -14.81
C GLY A 376 -21.51 24.26 -15.98
N SER A 377 -22.77 24.58 -16.16
CA SER A 377 -23.51 24.21 -17.39
C SER A 377 -23.74 25.45 -18.22
N GLU A 378 -23.78 25.33 -19.56
CA GLU A 378 -24.20 26.42 -20.45
C GLU A 378 -25.53 27.00 -19.98
N ALA A 379 -25.46 28.25 -19.52
CA ALA A 379 -26.54 29.24 -19.42
C ALA A 379 -27.96 28.77 -19.06
N SER A 380 -28.18 28.37 -17.82
CA SER A 380 -29.45 28.60 -17.18
C SER A 380 -29.28 29.66 -16.09
N ALA A 381 -30.12 30.69 -16.12
CA ALA A 381 -30.12 31.75 -15.10
C ALA A 381 -30.48 31.11 -13.74
N GLY A 382 -29.44 30.96 -12.87
CA GLY A 382 -29.60 30.36 -11.56
C GLY A 382 -28.70 29.13 -11.29
N SER A 383 -27.83 28.72 -12.21
CA SER A 383 -26.84 27.67 -11.98
C SER A 383 -25.79 28.12 -10.93
N ALA A 384 -25.29 27.17 -10.13
CA ALA A 384 -24.24 27.44 -9.16
C ALA A 384 -22.96 27.91 -9.89
N PRO A 385 -22.14 28.77 -9.27
CA PRO A 385 -20.89 29.22 -9.87
C PRO A 385 -19.91 28.06 -10.07
N VAL A 386 -19.15 28.09 -11.15
CA VAL A 386 -18.06 27.12 -11.42
C VAL A 386 -17.09 27.11 -10.23
N GLY A 387 -16.68 25.93 -9.78
CA GLY A 387 -15.78 25.75 -8.64
C GLY A 387 -16.44 25.94 -7.26
N SER A 388 -17.75 26.28 -7.21
CA SER A 388 -18.49 26.21 -5.95
C SER A 388 -18.83 24.75 -5.61
N THR A 389 -19.06 24.46 -4.33
CA THR A 389 -19.39 23.11 -3.88
C THR A 389 -20.79 23.02 -3.29
N THR A 390 -21.40 21.86 -3.41
CA THR A 390 -22.62 21.47 -2.70
C THR A 390 -22.32 20.32 -1.77
N VAL A 391 -22.72 20.42 -0.50
CA VAL A 391 -22.67 19.32 0.46
C VAL A 391 -23.74 18.30 0.08
N LEU A 392 -23.35 17.09 -0.26
CA LEU A 392 -24.24 15.98 -0.56
C LEU A 392 -24.56 15.19 0.70
N GLU A 393 -23.53 14.82 1.48
CA GLU A 393 -23.65 14.12 2.75
C GLU A 393 -22.71 14.73 3.79
N GLU A 394 -23.05 14.62 5.06
CA GLU A 394 -22.21 14.99 6.19
C GLU A 394 -22.28 13.88 7.24
N HIS A 395 -21.12 13.39 7.68
CA HIS A 395 -21.02 12.36 8.70
C HIS A 395 -20.39 12.92 9.98
N ALA A 396 -20.70 12.28 11.10
CA ALA A 396 -20.15 12.66 12.40
C ALA A 396 -19.94 11.42 13.28
N ASN A 397 -18.85 11.46 14.06
CA ASN A 397 -18.55 10.50 15.12
C ASN A 397 -17.91 11.24 16.29
N ASP A 398 -18.22 10.85 17.52
CA ASP A 398 -17.70 11.52 18.71
C ASP A 398 -16.18 11.36 18.88
N GLN A 399 -15.61 10.31 18.31
CA GLN A 399 -14.17 9.98 18.39
C GLN A 399 -13.47 10.31 17.08
N TRP A 400 -13.73 9.55 16.01
CA TRP A 400 -13.23 9.82 14.65
C TRP A 400 -14.03 9.08 13.59
N LEU A 401 -13.87 9.49 12.33
CA LEU A 401 -14.37 8.81 11.13
C LEU A 401 -13.19 8.17 10.38
N ASP A 402 -13.33 6.88 10.04
CA ASP A 402 -12.36 6.19 9.21
C ASP A 402 -12.56 6.53 7.73
N ILE A 403 -11.46 6.66 7.00
CA ILE A 403 -11.46 6.77 5.54
C ILE A 403 -11.48 5.36 4.96
N ILE A 404 -12.44 5.07 4.08
CA ILE A 404 -12.47 3.85 3.28
C ILE A 404 -12.08 4.23 1.85
N GLN A 405 -10.94 3.70 1.39
CA GLN A 405 -10.43 4.00 0.06
C GLN A 405 -11.45 3.59 -1.02
N GLY A 406 -11.51 4.37 -2.11
CA GLY A 406 -12.49 4.20 -3.17
C GLY A 406 -13.85 4.82 -2.90
N THR A 407 -14.03 5.52 -1.75
CA THR A 407 -15.23 6.31 -1.44
C THR A 407 -14.88 7.79 -1.20
N PRO A 408 -15.84 8.73 -1.43
CA PRO A 408 -17.15 8.57 -2.05
C PRO A 408 -17.06 8.31 -3.56
N ALA A 409 -18.04 7.67 -4.15
CA ALA A 409 -18.10 7.43 -5.58
C ALA A 409 -19.54 7.52 -6.12
N PHE A 410 -19.71 7.97 -7.37
CA PHE A 410 -20.98 7.80 -8.06
C PHE A 410 -21.01 6.48 -8.82
N THR A 411 -22.16 5.79 -8.77
CA THR A 411 -22.48 4.76 -9.76
C THR A 411 -22.65 5.41 -11.14
N PRO A 412 -22.50 4.68 -12.25
CA PRO A 412 -22.76 5.23 -13.58
C PRO A 412 -24.16 5.85 -13.73
N ASP A 413 -25.20 5.32 -13.06
CA ASP A 413 -26.58 5.85 -13.06
C ASP A 413 -26.80 7.01 -12.06
N GLY A 414 -25.78 7.41 -11.28
CA GLY A 414 -25.72 8.62 -10.46
C GLY A 414 -26.16 8.47 -9.02
N ARG A 415 -26.24 7.25 -8.48
CA ARG A 415 -26.42 7.04 -7.04
C ARG A 415 -25.10 7.27 -6.31
N LEU A 416 -25.16 7.87 -5.13
CA LEU A 416 -23.98 8.17 -4.32
C LEU A 416 -23.64 7.01 -3.38
N VAL A 417 -22.43 6.46 -3.49
CA VAL A 417 -21.87 5.44 -2.58
C VAL A 417 -20.90 6.11 -1.61
N CYS A 418 -21.14 5.98 -0.31
CA CYS A 418 -20.31 6.53 0.76
C CYS A 418 -19.91 5.49 1.80
N ALA A 419 -18.86 5.78 2.55
CA ALA A 419 -18.47 5.03 3.74
C ALA A 419 -19.33 5.42 4.94
N LEU A 420 -19.67 4.44 5.78
CA LEU A 420 -20.38 4.64 7.04
C LEU A 420 -19.68 3.87 8.16
N ASN A 421 -19.20 4.57 9.19
CA ASN A 421 -18.79 3.94 10.45
C ASN A 421 -20.04 3.70 11.30
N ASP A 422 -20.72 2.59 11.08
CA ASP A 422 -21.98 2.24 11.76
C ASP A 422 -21.67 1.75 13.19
N MET A 423 -21.73 2.68 14.15
CA MET A 423 -21.45 2.39 15.56
C MET A 423 -22.51 1.49 16.19
N ASP A 424 -23.74 1.50 15.69
CA ASP A 424 -24.83 0.67 16.23
C ASP A 424 -24.65 -0.79 15.80
N ALA A 425 -24.34 -1.02 14.53
CA ALA A 425 -24.03 -2.34 13.99
C ALA A 425 -22.60 -2.79 14.27
N ASP A 426 -21.76 -1.96 14.85
CA ASP A 426 -20.32 -2.16 15.05
C ASP A 426 -19.59 -2.60 13.76
N THR A 427 -19.89 -1.91 12.66
CA THR A 427 -19.44 -2.31 11.32
C THR A 427 -19.10 -1.09 10.46
N ASN A 428 -17.94 -1.15 9.80
CA ASN A 428 -17.61 -0.23 8.72
C ASN A 428 -18.34 -0.69 7.46
N ARG A 429 -19.36 0.07 7.06
CA ARG A 429 -20.34 -0.26 6.01
C ARG A 429 -20.25 0.70 4.83
N LEU A 430 -20.97 0.37 3.77
CA LEU A 430 -21.27 1.27 2.66
C LEU A 430 -22.74 1.66 2.66
N THR A 431 -22.98 2.91 2.28
CA THR A 431 -24.33 3.44 1.98
C THR A 431 -24.46 3.68 0.48
N VAL A 432 -25.69 3.61 0.00
CA VAL A 432 -26.10 4.14 -1.30
C VAL A 432 -27.26 5.12 -1.07
N ASP A 433 -27.11 6.38 -1.50
CA ASP A 433 -28.07 7.45 -1.23
C ASP A 433 -28.48 7.49 0.25
N ASP A 434 -27.48 7.55 1.16
CA ASP A 434 -27.63 7.58 2.63
C ASP A 434 -28.32 6.34 3.25
N ARG A 435 -28.37 5.21 2.53
CA ARG A 435 -28.96 3.95 3.02
C ARG A 435 -27.91 2.86 3.11
N PRO A 436 -27.64 2.30 4.30
CA PRO A 436 -26.72 1.18 4.43
C PRO A 436 -27.21 -0.04 3.64
N PHE A 437 -26.38 -0.59 2.74
CA PHE A 437 -26.73 -1.79 1.97
C PHE A 437 -25.82 -2.99 2.29
N THR A 438 -24.57 -2.76 2.71
CA THR A 438 -23.71 -3.88 3.11
C THR A 438 -24.13 -4.47 4.46
N PRO A 439 -24.09 -5.81 4.67
CA PRO A 439 -24.55 -6.43 5.90
C PRO A 439 -23.67 -6.07 7.12
N ALA A 440 -24.27 -6.15 8.32
CA ALA A 440 -23.52 -6.03 9.57
C ALA A 440 -22.49 -7.17 9.71
N GLY A 441 -21.35 -6.91 10.35
CA GLY A 441 -20.25 -7.88 10.51
C GLY A 441 -19.34 -8.03 9.28
N TRP A 442 -19.63 -7.33 8.17
CA TRP A 442 -18.76 -7.26 6.99
C TRP A 442 -18.05 -5.91 6.99
N GLN A 443 -16.87 -5.87 7.62
CA GLN A 443 -16.04 -4.67 7.73
C GLN A 443 -15.44 -4.32 6.39
N VAL A 444 -15.98 -3.32 5.69
CA VAL A 444 -15.41 -2.84 4.41
C VAL A 444 -14.09 -2.13 4.70
N ARG A 445 -13.04 -2.50 3.95
CA ARG A 445 -11.70 -1.95 4.07
C ARG A 445 -11.34 -1.04 2.90
N GLU A 446 -11.79 -1.41 1.71
CA GLU A 446 -11.49 -0.73 0.46
C GLU A 446 -12.59 -1.02 -0.56
N VAL A 447 -12.98 -0.03 -1.33
CA VAL A 447 -13.84 -0.16 -2.51
C VAL A 447 -12.95 -0.18 -3.74
N LEU A 448 -13.02 -1.26 -4.51
CA LEU A 448 -12.17 -1.49 -5.68
C LEU A 448 -12.84 -1.05 -6.99
N ASP A 449 -14.17 -1.19 -7.07
CA ASP A 449 -14.94 -0.81 -8.24
C ASP A 449 -16.43 -0.61 -7.88
N VAL A 450 -17.10 0.32 -8.57
CA VAL A 450 -18.52 0.67 -8.38
C VAL A 450 -19.22 0.65 -9.73
N THR A 451 -20.26 -0.18 -9.85
CA THR A 451 -21.11 -0.28 -11.03
C THR A 451 -22.58 0.04 -10.70
N ASP A 452 -23.47 -0.01 -11.70
CA ASP A 452 -24.92 0.12 -11.47
C ASP A 452 -25.52 -1.10 -10.76
N GLU A 453 -24.81 -2.22 -10.76
CA GLU A 453 -25.32 -3.51 -10.26
C GLU A 453 -24.72 -3.86 -8.90
N ASP A 454 -23.42 -3.55 -8.68
CA ASP A 454 -22.68 -3.99 -7.52
C ASP A 454 -21.49 -3.08 -7.16
N VAL A 455 -20.95 -3.35 -5.98
CA VAL A 455 -19.68 -2.78 -5.49
C VAL A 455 -18.71 -3.89 -5.19
N LEU A 456 -17.55 -3.89 -5.85
CA LEU A 456 -16.44 -4.78 -5.55
C LEU A 456 -15.61 -4.18 -4.42
N ALA A 457 -15.38 -4.95 -3.35
CA ALA A 457 -14.72 -4.46 -2.16
C ALA A 457 -13.80 -5.49 -1.50
N VAL A 458 -12.81 -5.00 -0.73
CA VAL A 458 -12.04 -5.78 0.23
C VAL A 458 -12.74 -5.70 1.59
N VAL A 459 -12.93 -6.84 2.23
CA VAL A 459 -13.64 -6.93 3.51
C VAL A 459 -12.90 -7.82 4.51
N GLN A 460 -13.15 -7.57 5.80
CA GLN A 460 -12.88 -8.50 6.90
C GLN A 460 -14.20 -8.84 7.60
N ARG A 461 -14.36 -10.06 8.08
CA ARG A 461 -15.60 -10.45 8.75
C ARG A 461 -15.45 -10.43 10.27
N THR A 462 -16.50 -10.00 10.94
CA THR A 462 -16.67 -10.17 12.38
C THR A 462 -17.87 -11.09 12.63
N PRO A 463 -17.69 -12.43 12.61
CA PRO A 463 -18.79 -13.40 12.62
C PRO A 463 -19.70 -13.30 13.84
N GLU A 464 -19.20 -12.77 14.95
CA GLU A 464 -19.98 -12.58 16.18
C GLU A 464 -21.07 -11.51 16.03
N LEU A 465 -20.88 -10.56 15.09
CA LEU A 465 -21.85 -9.50 14.77
C LEU A 465 -22.80 -9.91 13.65
N ASP A 466 -22.49 -11.01 12.99
CA ASP A 466 -23.09 -11.48 11.77
C ASP A 466 -24.36 -12.28 12.09
N GLY A 467 -25.52 -11.67 11.90
CA GLY A 467 -26.79 -12.38 11.77
C GLY A 467 -27.01 -12.96 10.37
N TYR A 468 -25.98 -12.95 9.52
CA TYR A 468 -26.02 -13.34 8.12
C TYR A 468 -26.04 -14.87 7.99
N GLU A 469 -27.17 -15.42 7.55
CA GLU A 469 -27.26 -16.80 7.08
C GLU A 469 -26.71 -16.83 5.64
N ALA A 470 -25.56 -17.46 5.45
CA ALA A 470 -24.96 -17.62 4.12
C ALA A 470 -25.99 -18.24 3.14
N PRO A 471 -26.19 -17.67 1.94
CA PRO A 471 -27.03 -18.27 0.92
C PRO A 471 -26.64 -19.71 0.61
N ASP A 472 -27.60 -20.52 0.19
CA ASP A 472 -27.34 -21.88 -0.27
C ASP A 472 -26.23 -21.88 -1.35
N GLY A 473 -25.11 -22.50 -1.06
CA GLY A 473 -23.91 -22.53 -1.92
C GLY A 473 -22.68 -21.80 -1.37
N LEU A 474 -22.82 -20.92 -0.35
CA LEU A 474 -21.71 -20.28 0.36
C LEU A 474 -21.35 -21.03 1.66
N SER A 475 -21.56 -22.33 1.71
CA SER A 475 -21.31 -23.17 2.90
C SER A 475 -19.84 -23.18 3.37
N THR A 476 -18.91 -22.67 2.56
CA THR A 476 -17.49 -22.52 2.88
C THR A 476 -17.18 -21.27 3.74
N TRP A 477 -18.12 -20.34 3.88
CA TRP A 477 -17.94 -19.07 4.59
C TRP A 477 -18.63 -19.12 5.98
N ARG A 478 -18.21 -20.06 6.82
CA ARG A 478 -18.81 -20.27 8.15
C ARG A 478 -18.10 -19.52 9.28
N GLY A 479 -17.36 -18.47 8.97
CA GLY A 479 -16.69 -17.64 9.96
C GLY A 479 -15.48 -18.36 10.60
N ASP A 480 -15.44 -18.42 11.91
CA ASP A 480 -14.29 -18.99 12.67
C ASP A 480 -13.85 -20.39 12.20
N ALA A 481 -14.76 -21.21 11.72
CA ALA A 481 -14.45 -22.58 11.32
C ALA A 481 -13.65 -22.68 10.02
N ASP A 482 -13.82 -21.70 9.13
CA ASP A 482 -13.24 -21.69 7.78
C ASP A 482 -12.13 -20.65 7.61
N GLY A 483 -11.89 -19.79 8.63
CA GLY A 483 -10.85 -18.76 8.60
C GLY A 483 -11.22 -17.46 7.90
N HIS A 484 -12.43 -17.35 7.36
CA HIS A 484 -12.94 -16.09 6.80
C HIS A 484 -13.48 -15.21 7.94
N ASP A 485 -12.59 -14.65 8.74
CA ASP A 485 -12.88 -13.77 9.86
C ASP A 485 -11.99 -12.50 9.79
N ALA A 486 -11.85 -11.78 10.89
CA ALA A 486 -11.04 -10.56 10.94
C ALA A 486 -9.55 -10.78 10.56
N ARG A 487 -9.07 -12.00 10.42
CA ARG A 487 -7.70 -12.31 9.96
C ARG A 487 -7.58 -12.44 8.43
N SER A 488 -8.71 -12.46 7.71
CA SER A 488 -8.76 -12.57 6.26
C SER A 488 -9.22 -11.27 5.63
N PHE A 489 -8.48 -10.78 4.65
CA PHE A 489 -8.88 -9.73 3.74
C PHE A 489 -9.40 -10.40 2.48
N ASP A 490 -10.72 -10.46 2.34
CA ASP A 490 -11.39 -11.15 1.25
C ASP A 490 -11.95 -10.18 0.23
N VAL A 491 -11.92 -10.54 -1.05
CA VAL A 491 -12.61 -9.78 -2.10
C VAL A 491 -14.02 -10.31 -2.26
N VAL A 492 -14.98 -9.40 -2.20
CA VAL A 492 -16.41 -9.70 -2.38
C VAL A 492 -17.06 -8.67 -3.28
N SER A 493 -18.18 -9.06 -3.90
CA SER A 493 -19.10 -8.13 -4.56
C SER A 493 -20.38 -8.04 -3.72
N PHE A 494 -20.83 -6.81 -3.46
CA PHE A 494 -22.12 -6.52 -2.82
C PHE A 494 -23.08 -5.96 -3.86
N ASP A 495 -24.25 -6.55 -4.02
CA ASP A 495 -25.33 -5.85 -4.72
C ASP A 495 -26.01 -4.83 -3.78
N TYR A 496 -26.83 -3.94 -4.36
CA TYR A 496 -27.50 -2.88 -3.59
C TYR A 496 -28.70 -3.38 -2.76
N ASP A 497 -29.06 -4.65 -2.86
CA ASP A 497 -30.03 -5.35 -2.00
C ASP A 497 -29.34 -6.00 -0.78
N GLY A 498 -28.01 -5.96 -0.70
CA GLY A 498 -27.19 -6.47 0.41
C GLY A 498 -26.81 -7.94 0.27
N ASN A 499 -26.98 -8.54 -0.92
CA ASN A 499 -26.42 -9.86 -1.17
C ASN A 499 -24.92 -9.78 -1.37
N VAL A 500 -24.21 -10.83 -0.93
CA VAL A 500 -22.75 -10.91 -0.98
C VAL A 500 -22.34 -12.06 -1.89
N LEU A 501 -21.49 -11.75 -2.88
CA LEU A 501 -20.86 -12.75 -3.73
C LEU A 501 -19.35 -12.78 -3.43
N PRO A 502 -18.83 -13.85 -2.81
CA PRO A 502 -17.39 -14.01 -2.62
C PRO A 502 -16.65 -14.20 -3.94
N MET A 503 -15.59 -13.42 -4.13
CA MET A 503 -14.69 -13.52 -5.28
C MET A 503 -13.43 -14.33 -4.95
N THR A 504 -13.08 -14.47 -3.66
CA THR A 504 -11.96 -15.26 -3.15
C THR A 504 -12.48 -16.49 -2.39
N ALA A 505 -11.86 -17.65 -2.63
CA ALA A 505 -12.33 -18.93 -2.07
C ALA A 505 -11.57 -19.38 -0.82
N ARG A 506 -10.39 -18.81 -0.55
CA ARG A 506 -9.52 -19.17 0.58
C ARG A 506 -9.21 -17.94 1.41
N PRO A 507 -9.18 -18.09 2.75
CA PRO A 507 -8.78 -16.99 3.61
C PRO A 507 -7.33 -16.57 3.29
N GLY A 508 -7.09 -15.26 3.24
CA GLY A 508 -5.82 -14.69 2.83
C GLY A 508 -5.78 -13.19 2.97
N SER A 509 -4.81 -12.56 2.33
CA SER A 509 -4.76 -11.11 2.13
C SER A 509 -4.88 -10.87 0.63
N TRP A 510 -6.07 -10.53 0.18
CA TRP A 510 -6.44 -10.42 -1.22
C TRP A 510 -6.85 -9.01 -1.61
N SER A 511 -6.57 -8.63 -2.84
CA SER A 511 -7.09 -7.46 -3.54
C SER A 511 -7.39 -7.82 -5.00
N ALA A 512 -8.10 -6.94 -5.71
CA ALA A 512 -8.47 -7.18 -7.11
C ALA A 512 -8.50 -5.90 -7.94
N SER A 513 -8.50 -6.09 -9.27
CA SER A 513 -8.78 -5.05 -10.27
C SER A 513 -9.77 -5.62 -11.29
N ARG A 514 -10.88 -4.93 -11.51
CA ARG A 514 -11.95 -5.33 -12.44
C ARG A 514 -12.06 -4.33 -13.57
N CYS A 515 -12.26 -4.82 -14.78
CA CYS A 515 -12.67 -4.01 -15.94
C CYS A 515 -13.48 -4.89 -16.91
N GLY A 516 -14.67 -4.46 -17.31
CA GLY A 516 -15.57 -5.24 -18.17
C GLY A 516 -15.79 -6.66 -17.63
N GLU A 517 -15.53 -7.67 -18.45
CA GLU A 517 -15.69 -9.10 -18.10
C GLU A 517 -14.41 -9.72 -17.48
N GLY A 518 -13.40 -8.89 -17.17
CA GLY A 518 -12.11 -9.32 -16.64
C GLY A 518 -11.93 -8.97 -15.18
N LEU A 519 -11.26 -9.86 -14.45
CA LEU A 519 -10.89 -9.68 -13.05
C LEU A 519 -9.47 -10.20 -12.79
N VAL A 520 -8.63 -9.39 -12.20
CA VAL A 520 -7.33 -9.80 -11.68
C VAL A 520 -7.42 -9.87 -10.17
N ILE A 521 -7.17 -11.03 -9.59
CA ILE A 521 -7.06 -11.21 -8.14
C ILE A 521 -5.59 -11.40 -7.79
N SER A 522 -5.12 -10.67 -6.78
CA SER A 522 -3.75 -10.77 -6.29
C SER A 522 -3.72 -10.86 -4.78
N GLY A 523 -2.72 -11.54 -4.23
CA GLY A 523 -2.57 -11.65 -2.78
C GLY A 523 -1.74 -12.84 -2.34
N ARG A 524 -1.94 -13.24 -1.09
CA ARG A 524 -1.25 -14.39 -0.48
C ARG A 524 -2.08 -14.98 0.65
N ASP A 525 -2.05 -16.31 0.77
CA ASP A 525 -2.61 -17.08 1.88
C ASP A 525 -1.51 -17.72 2.75
N MET A 526 -1.90 -18.58 3.68
CA MET A 526 -0.96 -19.31 4.54
C MET A 526 -0.24 -20.46 3.83
N ASP A 527 -0.76 -20.95 2.70
CA ASP A 527 -0.20 -22.08 1.95
C ASP A 527 0.74 -21.62 0.82
N SER A 528 0.72 -20.34 0.47
CA SER A 528 1.43 -19.78 -0.67
C SER A 528 2.74 -19.11 -0.25
N ALA A 529 3.89 -19.76 -0.57
CA ALA A 529 5.22 -19.20 -0.33
C ALA A 529 5.50 -17.95 -1.19
N LYS A 530 4.92 -17.87 -2.39
CA LYS A 530 4.93 -16.71 -3.28
C LYS A 530 3.58 -16.00 -3.27
N SER A 531 3.55 -14.70 -3.57
CA SER A 531 2.28 -14.05 -3.89
C SER A 531 1.61 -14.71 -5.10
N VAL A 532 0.30 -14.75 -5.10
CA VAL A 532 -0.51 -15.27 -6.20
C VAL A 532 -1.10 -14.10 -6.95
N MET A 533 -1.06 -14.13 -8.26
CA MET A 533 -1.81 -13.22 -9.13
C MET A 533 -2.45 -14.06 -10.23
N SER A 534 -3.75 -13.91 -10.42
CA SER A 534 -4.50 -14.60 -11.46
C SER A 534 -5.34 -13.62 -12.26
N HIS A 535 -5.34 -13.76 -13.57
CA HIS A 535 -6.21 -13.02 -14.48
C HIS A 535 -7.32 -13.95 -14.95
N SER A 536 -8.56 -13.56 -14.72
CA SER A 536 -9.76 -14.24 -15.20
C SER A 536 -10.50 -13.38 -16.21
N PHE A 537 -11.10 -14.04 -17.20
CA PHE A 537 -11.90 -13.40 -18.23
C PHE A 537 -13.10 -14.27 -18.59
N THR A 538 -14.28 -13.67 -18.62
CA THR A 538 -15.52 -14.38 -18.98
C THR A 538 -15.84 -14.19 -20.46
N MET A 539 -15.67 -15.26 -21.24
CA MET A 539 -15.95 -15.26 -22.68
C MET A 539 -17.41 -15.57 -22.95
N ARG A 540 -18.01 -14.78 -23.82
CA ARG A 540 -19.31 -15.13 -24.44
C ARG A 540 -19.06 -16.10 -25.60
N PRO A 541 -19.89 -17.14 -25.79
CA PRO A 541 -19.74 -18.02 -26.94
C PRO A 541 -19.83 -17.23 -28.23
N VAL A 542 -18.86 -17.42 -29.12
CA VAL A 542 -18.92 -16.86 -30.45
C VAL A 542 -20.02 -17.61 -31.23
N ASP A 543 -21.01 -16.91 -31.75
CA ASP A 543 -22.08 -17.48 -32.60
C ASP A 543 -21.45 -18.29 -33.74
N GLY A 544 -21.61 -19.64 -33.71
CA GLY A 544 -21.15 -20.54 -34.75
C GLY A 544 -20.45 -21.84 -34.32
N GLY A 545 -20.06 -21.99 -33.06
CA GLY A 545 -19.53 -23.26 -32.52
C GLY A 545 -20.65 -24.19 -32.06
N ALA A 546 -20.62 -25.47 -32.43
CA ALA A 546 -21.58 -26.47 -31.99
C ALA A 546 -21.63 -26.53 -30.44
N VAL A 547 -22.72 -26.05 -29.88
CA VAL A 547 -23.03 -26.13 -28.45
C VAL A 547 -23.36 -27.59 -28.15
N PRO A 548 -22.80 -28.23 -27.10
CA PRO A 548 -23.35 -29.48 -26.59
C PRO A 548 -24.78 -29.21 -26.10
N GLU A 549 -25.76 -29.88 -26.70
CA GLU A 549 -27.14 -29.84 -26.22
C GLU A 549 -27.18 -30.31 -24.75
N ASN A 550 -27.41 -29.37 -23.85
CA ASN A 550 -28.05 -29.69 -22.58
C ASN A 550 -28.79 -28.48 -22.01
N ASP A 551 -30.04 -28.72 -21.69
CA ASP A 551 -30.99 -27.98 -20.88
C ASP A 551 -31.58 -26.67 -21.43
N GLY A 552 -32.67 -26.75 -21.97
CA GLY A 552 -34.04 -26.15 -21.92
C GLY A 552 -34.22 -24.65 -21.82
N ASP A 553 -33.21 -23.80 -21.67
CA ASP A 553 -33.36 -22.36 -21.47
C ASP A 553 -32.44 -21.50 -22.36
N GLY A 554 -32.10 -21.83 -23.50
CA GLY A 554 -31.58 -20.93 -24.56
C GLY A 554 -30.47 -19.90 -24.18
N SER A 555 -29.92 -19.90 -22.98
CA SER A 555 -28.78 -19.09 -22.57
C SER A 555 -27.49 -19.81 -22.98
N ALA A 556 -26.70 -19.17 -23.84
CA ALA A 556 -25.36 -19.64 -24.16
C ALA A 556 -24.51 -19.69 -22.88
N ALA A 557 -23.98 -20.86 -22.54
CA ALA A 557 -23.16 -21.04 -21.36
C ALA A 557 -21.92 -20.13 -21.42
N MET A 558 -21.82 -19.13 -20.53
CA MET A 558 -20.63 -18.31 -20.36
C MET A 558 -19.50 -19.17 -19.79
N SER A 559 -18.29 -19.03 -20.29
CA SER A 559 -17.11 -19.73 -19.78
C SER A 559 -16.12 -18.74 -19.20
N THR A 560 -15.87 -18.86 -17.88
CA THR A 560 -14.84 -18.06 -17.23
C THR A 560 -13.51 -18.81 -17.27
N LEU A 561 -12.52 -18.21 -17.89
CA LEU A 561 -11.13 -18.68 -17.91
C LEU A 561 -10.39 -18.04 -16.72
N VAL A 562 -9.63 -18.82 -15.99
CA VAL A 562 -8.79 -18.33 -14.88
C VAL A 562 -7.37 -18.81 -15.11
N CYS A 563 -6.43 -17.89 -15.29
CA CYS A 563 -5.03 -18.21 -15.56
C CYS A 563 -4.08 -17.51 -14.59
N PRO A 564 -3.13 -18.22 -13.97
CA PRO A 564 -2.12 -17.59 -13.12
C PRO A 564 -1.16 -16.74 -13.94
N ILE A 565 -0.74 -15.59 -13.40
CA ILE A 565 0.38 -14.79 -13.90
C ILE A 565 1.67 -15.34 -13.31
N ASN A 566 2.72 -15.46 -14.15
CA ASN A 566 3.99 -16.04 -13.74
C ASN A 566 4.65 -15.21 -12.63
N ASN A 567 5.16 -15.89 -11.60
CA ASN A 567 5.85 -15.28 -10.47
C ASN A 567 7.30 -15.78 -10.41
N HIS A 568 8.26 -14.87 -10.63
CA HIS A 568 9.70 -15.15 -10.65
C HIS A 568 10.37 -14.92 -9.29
N ALA A 569 9.63 -14.55 -8.26
CA ALA A 569 10.20 -14.30 -6.93
C ALA A 569 10.83 -15.53 -6.32
N ALA A 570 11.80 -15.31 -5.43
CA ALA A 570 12.31 -16.38 -4.58
C ALA A 570 11.24 -16.82 -3.56
N GLU A 571 11.41 -18.04 -3.07
CA GLU A 571 10.70 -18.52 -1.89
C GLU A 571 11.63 -18.43 -0.67
N PRO A 572 11.12 -18.23 0.54
CA PRO A 572 11.95 -18.23 1.76
C PRO A 572 12.62 -19.58 2.01
N GLY A 573 12.09 -20.68 1.45
CA GLY A 573 12.60 -22.03 1.59
C GLY A 573 12.08 -22.76 2.83
N PHE A 574 11.12 -22.16 3.54
CA PHE A 574 10.42 -22.74 4.67
C PHE A 574 9.00 -22.20 4.78
N ALA A 575 8.12 -22.97 5.40
CA ALA A 575 6.82 -22.51 5.85
C ALA A 575 6.87 -22.25 7.36
N PRO A 576 6.26 -21.17 7.88
CA PRO A 576 6.27 -20.88 9.30
C PRO A 576 5.38 -21.87 10.09
N ASN A 577 5.86 -22.31 11.24
CA ASN A 577 5.13 -23.21 12.15
C ASN A 577 4.21 -22.37 13.07
N VAL A 578 3.10 -21.89 12.50
CA VAL A 578 2.13 -21.00 13.16
C VAL A 578 0.95 -21.78 13.69
N ARG A 579 0.50 -21.42 14.89
CA ARG A 579 -0.80 -21.79 15.44
C ARG A 579 -1.56 -20.52 15.80
N PHE A 580 -2.78 -20.40 15.29
CA PHE A 580 -3.65 -19.29 15.63
C PHE A 580 -4.51 -19.63 16.86
N ALA A 581 -4.70 -18.63 17.72
CA ALA A 581 -5.52 -18.72 18.91
C ALA A 581 -6.20 -17.39 19.21
N ARG A 582 -7.13 -17.38 20.14
CA ARG A 582 -7.73 -16.19 20.74
C ARG A 582 -7.45 -16.23 22.25
N LEU A 583 -6.60 -15.30 22.72
CA LEU A 583 -6.10 -15.29 24.10
C LEU A 583 -6.90 -14.34 24.97
N GLY A 584 -7.05 -14.73 26.24
CA GLY A 584 -7.58 -13.89 27.30
C GLY A 584 -9.08 -13.62 27.21
N GLU A 585 -9.54 -12.71 28.07
CA GLU A 585 -10.95 -12.29 28.18
C GLU A 585 -11.40 -11.51 26.93
N HIS A 586 -10.49 -10.68 26.38
CA HIS A 586 -10.73 -9.90 25.16
C HIS A 586 -10.64 -10.75 23.89
N ARG A 587 -10.36 -12.06 24.00
CA ARG A 587 -10.23 -12.97 22.84
C ARG A 587 -9.30 -12.41 21.76
N LEU A 588 -8.09 -12.00 22.19
CA LEU A 588 -7.09 -11.37 21.34
C LEU A 588 -6.66 -12.32 20.22
N TYR A 589 -6.84 -11.94 18.97
CA TYR A 589 -6.30 -12.71 17.85
C TYR A 589 -4.79 -12.82 18.00
N THR A 590 -4.29 -14.05 18.00
CA THR A 590 -2.89 -14.32 18.31
C THR A 590 -2.32 -15.38 17.38
N ALA A 591 -1.11 -15.12 16.88
CA ALA A 591 -0.26 -16.09 16.21
C ALA A 591 0.84 -16.53 17.17
N ILE A 592 0.96 -17.85 17.39
CA ILE A 592 1.99 -18.50 18.19
C ILE A 592 2.90 -19.26 17.23
N ILE A 593 4.18 -18.87 17.15
CA ILE A 593 5.15 -19.47 16.24
C ILE A 593 6.15 -20.29 17.05
N ALA A 594 6.17 -21.59 16.78
CA ALA A 594 7.08 -22.55 17.38
C ALA A 594 8.29 -22.82 16.49
N PRO A 595 9.43 -23.31 17.03
CA PRO A 595 10.56 -23.70 16.24
C PRO A 595 10.17 -24.70 15.14
N SER A 596 10.88 -24.64 14.02
CA SER A 596 10.71 -25.60 12.92
C SER A 596 11.07 -27.02 13.35
N ALA A 597 10.57 -28.02 12.65
CA ALA A 597 10.78 -29.43 13.01
C ALA A 597 12.27 -29.85 13.07
N ASP A 598 13.12 -29.21 12.26
CA ASP A 598 14.55 -29.49 12.18
C ASP A 598 15.39 -28.58 13.10
N SER A 599 14.75 -27.67 13.81
CA SER A 599 15.42 -26.79 14.78
C SER A 599 15.99 -27.58 15.96
N PRO A 600 17.16 -27.22 16.49
CA PRO A 600 17.67 -27.78 17.73
C PRO A 600 16.72 -27.57 18.92
N TYR A 601 15.82 -26.60 18.81
CA TYR A 601 14.82 -26.28 19.84
C TYR A 601 13.46 -26.95 19.63
N ALA A 602 13.26 -27.69 18.53
CA ALA A 602 11.98 -28.36 18.20
C ALA A 602 11.45 -29.28 19.33
N LYS A 603 12.37 -29.89 20.09
CA LYS A 603 12.04 -30.82 21.18
C LYS A 603 12.24 -30.20 22.58
N ALA A 604 12.38 -28.88 22.64
CA ALA A 604 12.50 -28.23 23.94
C ALA A 604 11.20 -28.42 24.77
N GLY A 605 11.34 -28.76 26.04
CA GLY A 605 10.16 -28.90 26.92
C GLY A 605 9.54 -27.53 27.25
N LYS A 606 10.35 -26.46 27.30
CA LYS A 606 9.99 -25.10 27.67
C LYS A 606 10.88 -24.10 26.92
N LEU A 607 10.33 -23.00 26.44
CA LEU A 607 11.06 -21.93 25.75
C LEU A 607 10.76 -20.55 26.32
N PRO A 608 11.74 -19.63 26.34
CA PRO A 608 11.49 -18.22 26.61
C PRO A 608 10.51 -17.66 25.59
N VAL A 609 9.70 -16.67 26.01
CA VAL A 609 8.69 -16.05 25.17
C VAL A 609 9.22 -14.75 24.56
N LEU A 610 9.09 -14.60 23.25
CA LEU A 610 9.32 -13.36 22.53
C LEU A 610 7.98 -12.80 22.05
N LEU A 611 7.54 -11.70 22.68
CA LEU A 611 6.42 -10.91 22.15
C LEU A 611 6.91 -10.06 20.98
N LYS A 612 6.17 -10.13 19.87
CA LYS A 612 6.51 -9.39 18.63
C LYS A 612 5.25 -8.71 18.06
N PRO A 613 4.59 -7.82 18.83
CA PRO A 613 3.41 -7.10 18.34
C PRO A 613 3.82 -5.92 17.46
N TYR A 614 2.93 -5.49 16.57
CA TYR A 614 2.83 -4.09 16.18
C TYR A 614 1.95 -3.35 17.19
N GLY A 615 0.70 -3.80 17.36
CA GLY A 615 -0.22 -3.39 18.44
C GLY A 615 -0.73 -1.95 18.33
N GLY A 616 -0.40 -1.24 17.25
CA GLY A 616 -0.81 0.14 17.00
C GLY A 616 -2.17 0.21 16.30
N PRO A 617 -2.88 1.35 16.46
CA PRO A 617 -4.14 1.57 15.76
C PRO A 617 -3.96 1.66 14.24
N GLY A 618 -5.04 1.37 13.53
CA GLY A 618 -5.07 1.42 12.06
C GLY A 618 -4.41 0.23 11.36
N PHE A 619 -3.78 -0.70 12.09
CA PHE A 619 -3.05 -1.83 11.52
C PHE A 619 -3.35 -3.15 12.26
N GLN A 620 -3.24 -4.27 11.55
CA GLN A 620 -3.40 -5.62 12.06
C GLN A 620 -2.25 -6.51 11.61
N GLN A 621 -1.73 -7.34 12.50
CA GLN A 621 -0.58 -8.20 12.23
C GLN A 621 -0.94 -9.68 12.17
N VAL A 622 -1.99 -10.10 12.87
CA VAL A 622 -2.45 -11.50 12.89
C VAL A 622 -3.42 -11.72 11.73
N VAL A 623 -2.86 -12.07 10.58
CA VAL A 623 -3.59 -12.23 9.31
C VAL A 623 -3.23 -13.55 8.64
N PHE A 624 -4.10 -14.05 7.75
CA PHE A 624 -3.83 -15.27 6.95
C PHE A 624 -2.92 -14.96 5.75
N ASN A 625 -1.71 -14.54 6.04
CA ASN A 625 -0.67 -14.29 5.05
C ASN A 625 0.67 -14.84 5.58
N GLN A 626 1.20 -15.86 4.93
CA GLN A 626 2.42 -16.55 5.37
C GLN A 626 3.61 -15.60 5.58
N ALA A 627 3.71 -14.54 4.77
CA ALA A 627 4.85 -13.62 4.81
C ALA A 627 4.96 -12.85 6.13
N TYR A 628 3.87 -12.64 6.84
CA TYR A 628 3.86 -11.95 8.14
C TYR A 628 4.63 -12.72 9.23
N TYR A 629 4.82 -14.04 9.03
CA TYR A 629 5.40 -14.91 10.05
C TYR A 629 6.81 -15.40 9.73
N TRP A 630 7.40 -15.07 8.59
CA TRP A 630 8.75 -15.50 8.24
C TRP A 630 9.82 -14.98 9.21
N ASP A 631 9.77 -13.71 9.57
CA ASP A 631 10.66 -13.13 10.61
C ASP A 631 10.46 -13.81 11.96
N ALA A 632 9.21 -14.05 12.34
CA ALA A 632 8.88 -14.71 13.60
C ALA A 632 9.38 -16.16 13.62
N GLN A 633 9.38 -16.86 12.46
CA GLN A 633 9.96 -18.20 12.35
C GLN A 633 11.47 -18.17 12.56
N TRP A 634 12.19 -17.18 11.99
CA TRP A 634 13.61 -17.03 12.24
C TRP A 634 13.88 -16.88 13.74
N TRP A 635 13.13 -16.05 14.44
CA TRP A 635 13.21 -15.86 15.89
C TRP A 635 12.90 -17.14 16.67
N ALA A 636 11.90 -17.90 16.25
CA ALA A 636 11.55 -19.17 16.87
C ALA A 636 12.72 -20.18 16.78
N ASP A 637 13.40 -20.21 15.65
CA ASP A 637 14.56 -21.08 15.44
C ASP A 637 15.86 -20.56 16.13
N GLN A 638 15.82 -19.35 16.71
CA GLN A 638 16.84 -18.86 17.65
C GLN A 638 16.55 -19.29 19.11
N GLY A 639 15.50 -20.08 19.35
CA GLY A 639 15.19 -20.67 20.65
C GLY A 639 14.14 -19.91 21.47
N PHE A 640 13.21 -19.22 20.80
CA PHE A 640 12.08 -18.55 21.43
C PHE A 640 10.74 -19.20 21.04
N LEU A 641 9.74 -19.07 21.91
CA LEU A 641 8.35 -19.19 21.49
C LEU A 641 7.87 -17.79 21.14
N VAL A 642 7.61 -17.54 19.85
CA VAL A 642 7.26 -16.19 19.39
C VAL A 642 5.75 -16.03 19.42
N VAL A 643 5.29 -14.88 19.93
CA VAL A 643 3.87 -14.56 20.09
C VAL A 643 3.60 -13.18 19.51
N THR A 644 2.67 -13.10 18.57
CA THR A 644 2.12 -11.86 18.06
C THR A 644 0.64 -11.81 18.41
N ALA A 645 0.22 -10.78 19.15
CA ALA A 645 -1.18 -10.61 19.54
C ALA A 645 -1.67 -9.22 19.12
N ASP A 646 -2.82 -9.19 18.43
CA ASP A 646 -3.53 -7.96 18.08
C ASP A 646 -4.50 -7.58 19.20
N GLY A 647 -4.22 -6.45 19.84
CA GLY A 647 -5.01 -5.89 20.92
C GLY A 647 -6.08 -4.92 20.44
N ARG A 648 -6.74 -4.26 21.39
CA ARG A 648 -7.70 -3.17 21.14
C ARG A 648 -7.02 -2.01 20.42
N GLY A 649 -7.76 -1.39 19.51
CA GLY A 649 -7.24 -0.38 18.59
C GLY A 649 -6.76 -0.94 17.26
N THR A 650 -6.45 -2.23 17.14
CA THR A 650 -6.13 -2.88 15.85
C THR A 650 -7.40 -3.07 15.03
N THR A 651 -7.28 -3.06 13.70
CA THR A 651 -8.43 -3.07 12.78
C THR A 651 -9.08 -4.44 12.60
N GLY A 652 -10.26 -4.48 11.97
CA GLY A 652 -10.92 -5.68 11.49
C GLY A 652 -11.95 -6.29 12.43
N ARG A 653 -12.14 -5.75 13.65
CA ARG A 653 -13.09 -6.25 14.63
C ARG A 653 -14.29 -5.33 14.89
N GLY A 654 -14.42 -4.29 14.08
CA GLY A 654 -15.47 -3.29 14.16
C GLY A 654 -15.02 -1.97 14.78
N PRO A 655 -15.71 -0.87 14.45
CA PRO A 655 -15.33 0.47 14.87
C PRO A 655 -15.31 0.68 16.38
N ARG A 656 -16.07 -0.08 17.18
CA ARG A 656 -16.00 0.01 18.66
C ARG A 656 -14.68 -0.53 19.20
N TRP A 657 -14.21 -1.64 18.64
CA TRP A 657 -12.93 -2.24 19.01
C TRP A 657 -11.76 -1.30 18.70
N ASP A 658 -11.80 -0.68 17.52
CA ASP A 658 -10.77 0.25 17.07
C ASP A 658 -10.68 1.46 18.03
N ARG A 659 -11.82 1.91 18.57
CA ARG A 659 -11.94 3.13 19.39
C ARG A 659 -11.69 2.95 20.89
N GLU A 660 -11.49 1.72 21.38
CA GLU A 660 -11.16 1.42 22.79
C GLU A 660 -9.88 2.12 23.27
N ILE A 661 -9.01 2.54 22.35
CA ILE A 661 -7.74 3.22 22.64
C ILE A 661 -7.87 4.75 22.63
N PHE A 662 -9.05 5.31 22.39
CA PHE A 662 -9.23 6.76 22.30
C PHE A 662 -8.78 7.46 23.59
N GLU A 663 -7.90 8.46 23.44
CA GLU A 663 -7.17 9.18 24.52
C GLU A 663 -6.29 8.29 25.42
N ASN A 664 -6.19 6.99 25.16
CA ASN A 664 -5.39 6.03 25.96
C ASN A 664 -4.69 4.97 25.10
N MET A 665 -3.80 5.39 24.23
CA MET A 665 -2.96 4.51 23.40
C MET A 665 -1.93 3.73 24.22
N LYS A 666 -1.60 4.18 25.42
CA LYS A 666 -0.53 3.65 26.27
C LYS A 666 -1.00 2.45 27.09
N ASP A 667 -2.00 2.66 27.97
CA ASP A 667 -2.36 1.66 28.97
C ASP A 667 -3.14 0.49 28.39
N VAL A 668 -4.08 0.77 27.47
CA VAL A 668 -4.94 -0.24 26.84
C VAL A 668 -4.10 -1.22 26.03
N THR A 669 -3.21 -0.71 25.17
CA THR A 669 -2.41 -1.56 24.29
C THR A 669 -1.39 -2.41 25.04
N LEU A 670 -0.79 -1.88 26.13
CA LEU A 670 0.09 -2.66 27.00
C LEU A 670 -0.69 -3.71 27.80
N ALA A 671 -1.88 -3.36 28.32
CA ALA A 671 -2.71 -4.31 29.08
C ALA A 671 -3.06 -5.55 28.25
N ASP A 672 -3.36 -5.38 26.97
CA ASP A 672 -3.67 -6.50 26.08
C ASP A 672 -2.45 -7.40 25.84
N GLN A 673 -1.25 -6.86 25.72
CA GLN A 673 -0.02 -7.67 25.62
C GLN A 673 0.25 -8.46 26.91
N VAL A 674 0.02 -7.85 28.06
CA VAL A 674 0.14 -8.52 29.37
C VAL A 674 -0.92 -9.62 29.54
N GLU A 675 -2.15 -9.36 29.11
CA GLU A 675 -3.24 -10.36 29.10
C GLU A 675 -2.87 -11.57 28.23
N ALA A 676 -2.34 -11.33 27.02
CA ALA A 676 -1.88 -12.38 26.12
C ALA A 676 -0.82 -13.28 26.80
N VAL A 677 0.14 -12.71 27.52
CA VAL A 677 1.16 -13.48 28.28
C VAL A 677 0.50 -14.33 29.36
N HIS A 678 -0.42 -13.77 30.14
CA HIS A 678 -1.05 -14.50 31.24
C HIS A 678 -1.91 -15.66 30.75
N ALA A 679 -2.56 -15.53 29.59
CA ALA A 679 -3.39 -16.57 29.00
C ALA A 679 -2.58 -17.65 28.24
N LEU A 680 -1.31 -17.36 27.88
CA LEU A 680 -0.53 -18.14 26.91
C LEU A 680 -0.35 -19.62 27.35
N ALA A 681 0.01 -19.86 28.60
CA ALA A 681 0.33 -21.21 29.07
C ALA A 681 -0.88 -22.17 28.98
N GLN A 682 -2.05 -21.70 29.38
CA GLN A 682 -3.28 -22.47 29.28
C GLN A 682 -3.65 -22.73 27.82
N THR A 683 -3.54 -21.69 26.97
CA THR A 683 -3.86 -21.81 25.56
C THR A 683 -2.94 -22.81 24.84
N VAL A 684 -1.64 -22.79 25.13
CA VAL A 684 -0.68 -23.77 24.57
C VAL A 684 -1.03 -25.21 25.01
N GLU A 685 -1.42 -25.41 26.26
CA GLU A 685 -1.90 -26.73 26.74
C GLU A 685 -3.17 -27.20 25.99
N GLU A 686 -4.11 -26.29 25.73
CA GLU A 686 -5.35 -26.58 25.00
C GLU A 686 -5.08 -26.95 23.55
N LEU A 687 -4.22 -26.19 22.86
CA LEU A 687 -3.78 -26.48 21.49
C LEU A 687 -3.08 -27.85 21.41
N ASN A 688 -2.19 -28.13 22.34
CA ASN A 688 -1.48 -29.42 22.39
C ASN A 688 -2.40 -30.61 22.69
N ARG A 689 -3.51 -30.41 23.42
CA ARG A 689 -4.51 -31.48 23.64
C ARG A 689 -5.29 -31.79 22.37
N GLY A 690 -5.57 -30.77 21.53
CA GLY A 690 -6.27 -30.95 20.25
C GLY A 690 -5.46 -31.73 19.23
N THR A 691 -4.12 -31.64 19.29
CA THR A 691 -3.19 -32.30 18.31
C THR A 691 -2.63 -33.64 18.80
N ALA A 692 -3.09 -34.17 19.92
CA ALA A 692 -2.57 -35.42 20.52
C ALA A 692 -2.65 -36.66 19.59
N GLN A 693 -3.36 -36.58 18.46
CA GLN A 693 -3.47 -37.62 17.45
C GLN A 693 -2.39 -37.54 16.35
N ASP A 694 -1.70 -36.38 16.19
CA ASP A 694 -0.78 -36.11 15.05
C ASP A 694 0.70 -36.37 15.37
N GLY A 695 1.01 -36.81 16.60
CA GLY A 695 2.38 -37.12 17.01
C GLY A 695 3.19 -35.96 17.60
N ASP A 696 4.39 -36.27 18.12
CA ASP A 696 5.23 -35.38 18.91
C ASP A 696 5.78 -34.15 18.13
N ALA A 697 5.78 -34.22 16.81
CA ALA A 697 6.34 -33.16 15.93
C ALA A 697 5.46 -31.91 15.80
N SER A 698 4.16 -32.00 16.17
CA SER A 698 3.21 -30.90 16.12
C SER A 698 3.03 -30.16 17.44
N ARG A 699 3.72 -30.63 18.50
CA ARG A 699 3.58 -30.07 19.84
C ARG A 699 4.29 -28.72 19.99
N ILE A 700 3.59 -27.73 20.53
CA ILE A 700 4.16 -26.43 20.89
C ILE A 700 4.90 -26.60 22.23
N PRO A 701 6.17 -26.13 22.38
CA PRO A 701 6.87 -26.09 23.67
C PRO A 701 6.13 -25.25 24.71
N ALA A 702 6.22 -25.60 25.98
CA ALA A 702 5.61 -24.80 27.03
C ALA A 702 6.25 -23.39 27.11
N PRO A 703 5.51 -22.31 27.33
CA PRO A 703 6.09 -20.97 27.51
C PRO A 703 6.80 -20.84 28.86
N ASP A 704 7.99 -20.23 28.87
CA ASP A 704 8.69 -19.81 30.08
C ASP A 704 8.29 -18.39 30.43
N LEU A 705 7.24 -18.27 31.27
CA LEU A 705 6.72 -16.96 31.67
C LEU A 705 7.64 -16.19 32.63
N ASP A 706 8.72 -16.81 33.14
CA ASP A 706 9.77 -16.12 33.87
C ASP A 706 10.80 -15.45 32.93
N LYS A 707 10.79 -15.82 31.64
CA LYS A 707 11.70 -15.34 30.59
C LYS A 707 10.91 -14.80 29.40
N VAL A 708 10.20 -13.71 29.60
CA VAL A 708 9.44 -13.00 28.54
C VAL A 708 10.22 -11.77 28.12
N CYS A 709 10.42 -11.59 26.82
CA CYS A 709 10.98 -10.37 26.24
C CYS A 709 10.08 -9.83 25.11
N MET A 710 10.31 -8.58 24.70
CA MET A 710 9.51 -7.94 23.65
C MET A 710 10.42 -7.25 22.64
N ILE A 711 10.04 -7.34 21.38
CA ILE A 711 10.68 -6.65 20.26
C ILE A 711 9.61 -6.05 19.35
N GLY A 712 9.84 -4.80 18.91
CA GLY A 712 8.96 -4.15 17.95
C GLY A 712 9.62 -2.97 17.27
N TRP A 713 8.98 -2.51 16.20
CA TRP A 713 9.40 -1.35 15.41
C TRP A 713 8.26 -0.33 15.35
N SER A 714 8.57 0.98 15.29
CA SER A 714 7.57 2.03 15.27
C SER A 714 6.65 1.94 16.49
N TYR A 715 5.33 1.81 16.34
CA TYR A 715 4.42 1.61 17.46
C TYR A 715 4.78 0.36 18.28
N GLY A 716 5.17 -0.75 17.65
CA GLY A 716 5.70 -1.93 18.35
C GLY A 716 6.97 -1.63 19.15
N GLY A 717 7.79 -0.68 18.69
CA GLY A 717 8.93 -0.14 19.43
C GLY A 717 8.49 0.66 20.67
N PHE A 718 7.45 1.48 20.54
CA PHE A 718 6.81 2.17 21.67
C PHE A 718 6.33 1.17 22.71
N LEU A 719 5.56 0.13 22.30
CA LEU A 719 5.11 -0.93 23.22
C LEU A 719 6.26 -1.67 23.87
N SER A 720 7.34 -1.94 23.12
CA SER A 720 8.52 -2.63 23.67
C SER A 720 9.23 -1.82 24.75
N ALA A 721 9.41 -0.51 24.53
CA ALA A 721 9.96 0.38 25.54
C ALA A 721 9.02 0.52 26.74
N LEU A 722 7.74 0.72 26.52
CA LEU A 722 6.70 0.84 27.54
C LEU A 722 6.62 -0.42 28.42
N ALA A 723 6.71 -1.62 27.82
CA ALA A 723 6.58 -2.88 28.55
C ALA A 723 7.64 -3.06 29.64
N VAL A 724 8.88 -2.62 29.44
CA VAL A 724 9.95 -2.69 30.45
C VAL A 724 9.91 -1.53 31.46
N LEU A 725 9.11 -0.47 31.15
CA LEU A 725 8.86 0.62 32.09
C LEU A 725 7.68 0.32 33.02
N ASP A 726 6.53 -0.12 32.45
CA ASP A 726 5.26 -0.21 33.18
C ASP A 726 4.82 -1.65 33.49
N ALA A 727 5.40 -2.68 32.84
CA ALA A 727 5.15 -4.10 33.13
C ALA A 727 6.44 -4.92 33.37
N PRO A 728 7.42 -4.43 34.21
CA PRO A 728 8.71 -5.09 34.38
C PRO A 728 8.62 -6.45 35.11
N ASP A 729 7.49 -6.73 35.76
CA ASP A 729 7.22 -8.03 36.39
C ASP A 729 6.82 -9.09 35.35
N VAL A 730 6.35 -8.70 34.19
CA VAL A 730 6.00 -9.56 33.06
C VAL A 730 7.14 -9.61 32.06
N VAL A 731 7.52 -8.44 31.47
CA VAL A 731 8.55 -8.35 30.44
C VAL A 731 9.93 -8.07 31.06
N LYS A 732 10.89 -8.93 30.79
CA LYS A 732 12.22 -8.93 31.40
C LYS A 732 13.29 -8.22 30.60
N ALA A 733 13.10 -8.03 29.29
CA ALA A 733 13.98 -7.31 28.39
C ALA A 733 13.25 -6.82 27.15
N ALA A 734 13.71 -5.75 26.51
CA ALA A 734 13.10 -5.26 25.27
C ALA A 734 14.11 -4.66 24.29
N CYS A 735 13.83 -4.82 22.99
CA CYS A 735 14.44 -4.05 21.92
C CYS A 735 13.37 -3.17 21.26
N ALA A 736 13.56 -1.86 21.28
CA ALA A 736 12.62 -0.87 20.77
C ALA A 736 13.22 -0.16 19.56
N GLY A 737 12.72 -0.48 18.38
CA GLY A 737 13.12 0.12 17.11
C GLY A 737 12.24 1.33 16.75
N ALA A 738 12.84 2.47 16.45
CA ALA A 738 12.19 3.72 16.05
C ALA A 738 10.91 4.05 16.87
N PRO A 739 10.94 4.03 18.23
CA PRO A 739 9.76 4.17 19.06
C PRO A 739 9.24 5.62 19.08
N PRO A 740 7.94 5.88 18.81
CA PRO A 740 7.32 7.19 19.06
C PRO A 740 7.06 7.42 20.55
N THR A 741 8.04 7.96 21.28
CA THR A 741 8.07 8.07 22.76
C THR A 741 7.38 9.30 23.32
N ASP A 742 7.13 10.30 22.47
CA ASP A 742 6.50 11.59 22.79
C ASP A 742 5.60 11.98 21.61
N TRP A 743 4.30 11.79 21.76
CA TRP A 743 3.32 11.96 20.67
C TRP A 743 3.22 13.40 20.14
N THR A 744 3.76 14.41 20.86
CA THR A 744 3.86 15.78 20.33
C THR A 744 4.90 15.94 19.22
N LEU A 745 5.71 14.92 18.97
CA LEU A 745 6.70 14.88 17.89
C LEU A 745 6.22 14.13 16.65
N TYR A 746 5.08 13.46 16.71
CA TYR A 746 4.49 12.77 15.57
C TYR A 746 3.47 13.67 14.85
N ASP A 747 2.96 13.27 13.67
CA ASP A 747 2.13 14.13 12.84
C ASP A 747 0.75 14.43 13.44
N THR A 748 0.09 15.44 12.86
CA THR A 748 -1.21 15.93 13.29
C THR A 748 -2.32 14.93 13.03
N HIS A 749 -2.38 14.35 11.83
CA HIS A 749 -3.53 13.58 11.41
C HIS A 749 -3.65 12.26 12.18
N TYR A 750 -2.57 11.48 12.29
CA TYR A 750 -2.52 10.25 13.09
C TYR A 750 -2.76 10.53 14.56
N THR A 751 -1.97 11.42 15.13
CA THR A 751 -1.92 11.59 16.58
C THR A 751 -3.18 12.25 17.13
N GLU A 752 -3.69 13.28 16.43
CA GLU A 752 -4.88 14.01 16.88
C GLU A 752 -6.18 13.20 16.66
N ARG A 753 -6.19 12.23 15.75
CA ARG A 753 -7.26 11.24 15.61
C ARG A 753 -7.45 10.47 16.92
N TYR A 754 -6.37 9.96 17.48
CA TYR A 754 -6.42 9.06 18.63
C TYR A 754 -6.34 9.76 19.97
N LEU A 755 -5.67 10.93 20.08
CA LEU A 755 -5.47 11.65 21.35
C LEU A 755 -6.26 12.96 21.43
N GLY A 756 -6.91 13.39 20.37
CA GLY A 756 -7.61 14.68 20.33
C GLY A 756 -6.66 15.87 20.41
N LEU A 757 -7.17 17.02 20.87
CA LEU A 757 -6.42 18.29 20.95
C LEU A 757 -6.07 18.72 22.39
N ASP A 758 -6.35 17.89 23.39
CA ASP A 758 -6.01 18.20 24.79
C ASP A 758 -4.55 17.83 25.08
N PRO A 759 -3.65 18.80 25.36
CA PRO A 759 -2.25 18.50 25.69
C PRO A 759 -2.07 17.51 26.86
N ALA A 760 -3.03 17.42 27.78
CA ALA A 760 -2.95 16.47 28.89
C ALA A 760 -3.09 15.01 28.43
N ALA A 761 -3.75 14.74 27.31
CA ALA A 761 -3.79 13.41 26.71
C ALA A 761 -2.40 12.99 26.20
N TYR A 762 -1.65 13.92 25.61
CA TYR A 762 -0.28 13.69 25.15
C TYR A 762 0.70 13.40 26.29
N GLU A 763 0.59 14.16 27.39
CA GLU A 763 1.42 13.89 28.59
C GLU A 763 1.14 12.51 29.17
N ARG A 764 -0.12 12.08 29.25
CA ARG A 764 -0.50 10.75 29.77
C ARG A 764 0.02 9.61 28.89
N ASN A 765 0.07 9.81 27.59
CA ASN A 765 0.47 8.79 26.61
C ASN A 765 1.96 8.84 26.26
N SER A 766 2.72 9.86 26.69
CA SER A 766 4.18 9.92 26.58
C SER A 766 4.85 8.98 27.58
N ILE A 767 5.97 8.36 27.19
CA ILE A 767 6.78 7.50 28.07
C ILE A 767 8.06 8.17 28.57
N ILE A 768 8.30 9.43 28.21
CA ILE A 768 9.51 10.16 28.63
C ILE A 768 9.57 10.33 30.14
N ALA A 769 8.43 10.70 30.76
CA ALA A 769 8.32 10.86 32.21
C ALA A 769 8.47 9.53 33.00
N ASP A 770 8.28 8.40 32.36
CA ASP A 770 8.38 7.06 32.92
C ASP A 770 9.82 6.54 32.96
N ALA A 771 10.78 7.24 32.40
CA ALA A 771 12.19 6.85 32.37
C ALA A 771 12.75 6.40 33.74
N PRO A 772 12.40 7.03 34.92
CA PRO A 772 12.85 6.55 36.23
C PRO A 772 12.40 5.13 36.61
N LYS A 773 11.32 4.63 36.00
CA LYS A 773 10.78 3.28 36.27
C LYS A 773 11.64 2.17 35.66
N LEU A 774 12.51 2.45 34.68
CA LEU A 774 13.29 1.42 33.99
C LEU A 774 14.08 0.55 34.97
N ALA A 775 13.76 -0.71 35.05
CA ALA A 775 14.40 -1.70 35.89
C ALA A 775 14.90 -2.93 35.11
N ARG A 776 14.67 -2.97 33.81
CA ARG A 776 14.97 -4.09 32.91
C ARG A 776 15.88 -3.65 31.77
N PRO A 777 16.68 -4.55 31.19
CA PRO A 777 17.47 -4.25 30.00
C PRO A 777 16.61 -3.70 28.86
N LEU A 778 17.02 -2.56 28.29
CA LEU A 778 16.40 -1.91 27.15
C LEU A 778 17.45 -1.58 26.09
N MET A 779 17.21 -1.99 24.84
CA MET A 779 17.95 -1.53 23.66
C MET A 779 17.06 -0.61 22.84
N LEU A 780 17.49 0.63 22.62
CA LEU A 780 16.89 1.57 21.68
C LEU A 780 17.64 1.48 20.35
N ILE A 781 16.91 1.44 19.23
CA ILE A 781 17.45 1.37 17.87
C ILE A 781 16.77 2.46 17.05
N HIS A 782 17.52 3.31 16.31
CA HIS A 782 16.88 4.36 15.50
C HIS A 782 17.75 4.82 14.34
N GLY A 783 17.13 5.02 13.17
CA GLY A 783 17.72 5.65 12.00
C GLY A 783 17.89 7.16 12.20
N PHE A 784 19.08 7.72 11.88
CA PHE A 784 19.30 9.17 12.00
C PHE A 784 18.65 9.98 10.88
N ALA A 785 18.35 9.33 9.74
CA ALA A 785 17.65 9.94 8.60
C ALA A 785 16.15 9.62 8.58
N ASP A 786 15.59 9.10 9.69
CA ASP A 786 14.16 8.76 9.82
C ASP A 786 13.32 10.02 9.66
N ASP A 787 12.55 10.09 8.59
CA ASP A 787 11.74 11.25 8.20
C ASP A 787 10.24 11.07 8.54
N ASN A 788 9.89 9.95 9.16
CA ASN A 788 8.57 9.66 9.70
C ASN A 788 8.58 9.76 11.25
N VAL A 789 9.21 8.81 11.93
CA VAL A 789 9.42 8.87 13.39
C VAL A 789 10.78 9.48 13.68
N THR A 790 10.79 10.75 14.04
CA THR A 790 12.05 11.50 14.20
C THR A 790 12.99 10.87 15.21
N ILE A 791 14.30 10.90 14.98
CA ILE A 791 15.33 10.45 15.94
C ILE A 791 15.18 11.14 17.32
N ALA A 792 14.54 12.31 17.37
CA ALA A 792 14.28 13.05 18.61
C ALA A 792 13.50 12.21 19.64
N HIS A 793 12.63 11.32 19.24
CA HIS A 793 11.91 10.41 20.14
C HIS A 793 12.88 9.57 20.96
N SER A 794 13.79 8.83 20.34
CA SER A 794 14.78 8.00 21.04
C SER A 794 15.79 8.83 21.82
N LEU A 795 16.23 9.97 21.29
CA LEU A 795 17.19 10.85 21.99
C LEU A 795 16.59 11.46 23.26
N ARG A 796 15.32 11.91 23.24
CA ARG A 796 14.63 12.43 24.45
C ARG A 796 14.46 11.34 25.51
N LEU A 797 14.04 10.13 25.12
CA LEU A 797 13.94 9.02 26.07
C LEU A 797 15.31 8.64 26.64
N SER A 798 16.34 8.52 25.82
CA SER A 798 17.72 8.22 26.26
C SER A 798 18.25 9.29 27.21
N GLN A 799 18.01 10.58 26.92
CA GLN A 799 18.36 11.69 27.83
C GLN A 799 17.65 11.56 29.18
N ALA A 800 16.35 11.25 29.19
CA ALA A 800 15.58 11.08 30.43
C ALA A 800 16.07 9.87 31.25
N LEU A 801 16.37 8.75 30.58
CA LEU A 801 16.96 7.55 31.19
C LEU A 801 18.34 7.85 31.84
N MET A 802 19.21 8.57 31.13
CA MET A 802 20.49 9.00 31.66
C MET A 802 20.34 9.93 32.88
N ALA A 803 19.43 10.89 32.81
CA ALA A 803 19.12 11.80 33.92
C ALA A 803 18.59 11.06 35.16
N ALA A 804 17.84 9.97 34.93
CA ALA A 804 17.33 9.10 35.99
C ALA A 804 18.35 8.04 36.48
N GLY A 805 19.56 7.99 35.90
CA GLY A 805 20.60 7.01 36.24
C GLY A 805 20.21 5.57 35.83
N ARG A 806 19.45 5.43 34.74
CA ARG A 806 18.97 4.14 34.21
C ARG A 806 19.83 3.68 33.02
N PRO A 807 20.60 2.56 33.20
CA PRO A 807 21.42 2.04 32.11
C PRO A 807 20.54 1.50 30.96
N HIS A 808 20.92 1.79 29.73
CA HIS A 808 20.29 1.31 28.54
C HIS A 808 21.31 1.24 27.39
N THR A 809 21.01 0.48 26.32
CA THR A 809 21.80 0.43 25.11
C THR A 809 21.12 1.30 24.06
N PHE A 810 21.90 2.11 23.31
CA PHE A 810 21.39 2.84 22.16
C PHE A 810 22.22 2.46 20.92
N LEU A 811 21.53 1.94 19.90
CA LEU A 811 22.11 1.54 18.62
C LEU A 811 21.69 2.54 17.53
N PRO A 812 22.54 3.52 17.18
CA PRO A 812 22.24 4.49 16.14
C PRO A 812 22.50 3.89 14.76
N LEU A 813 21.58 4.11 13.81
CA LEU A 813 21.71 3.68 12.43
C LEU A 813 21.94 4.92 11.56
N THR A 814 23.21 5.23 11.22
CA THR A 814 23.57 6.40 10.43
C THR A 814 23.23 6.22 8.95
N GLY A 815 22.67 7.27 8.30
CA GLY A 815 22.27 7.22 6.90
C GLY A 815 21.04 6.34 6.60
N ILE A 816 20.38 5.81 7.63
CA ILE A 816 19.20 4.95 7.50
C ILE A 816 17.96 5.74 7.88
N THR A 817 16.90 5.61 7.07
CA THR A 817 15.56 6.17 7.29
C THR A 817 14.76 5.31 8.27
N HIS A 818 13.42 5.22 8.14
CA HIS A 818 12.60 4.45 9.06
C HIS A 818 12.93 2.94 9.07
N MET A 819 13.36 2.38 7.94
CA MET A 819 13.79 0.97 7.82
C MET A 819 15.00 0.83 6.88
N THR A 820 15.80 -0.23 7.07
CA THR A 820 16.93 -0.55 6.19
C THR A 820 16.62 -1.72 5.26
N ASN A 821 17.08 -1.59 4.01
CA ASN A 821 17.14 -2.69 3.04
C ASN A 821 18.60 -3.13 2.75
N ASP A 822 19.59 -2.55 3.45
CA ASP A 822 20.97 -3.02 3.33
C ASP A 822 21.09 -4.44 3.92
N PRO A 823 21.51 -5.44 3.13
CA PRO A 823 21.53 -6.85 3.56
C PRO A 823 22.43 -7.12 4.75
N VAL A 824 23.57 -6.41 4.84
CA VAL A 824 24.54 -6.58 5.92
C VAL A 824 24.02 -5.95 7.20
N VAL A 825 23.45 -4.75 7.10
CA VAL A 825 22.86 -4.06 8.26
C VAL A 825 21.67 -4.84 8.78
N ALA A 826 20.76 -5.29 7.91
CA ALA A 826 19.56 -6.03 8.28
C ALA A 826 19.88 -7.34 9.00
N GLU A 827 20.84 -8.12 8.49
CA GLU A 827 21.27 -9.39 9.11
C GLU A 827 21.94 -9.17 10.47
N ASN A 828 22.88 -8.22 10.53
CA ASN A 828 23.59 -7.93 11.77
C ASN A 828 22.70 -7.30 12.83
N LEU A 829 21.72 -6.48 12.44
CA LEU A 829 20.74 -5.89 13.36
C LEU A 829 19.94 -6.98 14.09
N LEU A 830 19.42 -7.98 13.38
CA LEU A 830 18.72 -9.11 13.98
C LEU A 830 19.62 -9.92 14.91
N THR A 831 20.86 -10.14 14.52
CA THR A 831 21.85 -10.85 15.34
C THR A 831 22.17 -10.10 16.64
N LEU A 832 22.41 -8.79 16.57
CA LEU A 832 22.66 -7.95 17.75
C LEU A 832 21.47 -7.92 18.71
N GLN A 833 20.26 -7.82 18.19
CA GLN A 833 19.05 -7.89 19.00
C GLN A 833 18.89 -9.25 19.69
N ARG A 834 19.12 -10.36 18.96
CA ARG A 834 19.07 -11.71 19.49
C ARG A 834 20.06 -11.89 20.64
N ASP A 835 21.31 -11.50 20.44
CA ASP A 835 22.37 -11.68 21.42
C ASP A 835 22.09 -10.82 22.67
N PHE A 836 21.62 -9.58 22.50
CA PHE A 836 21.19 -8.74 23.61
C PHE A 836 20.06 -9.36 24.44
N LEU A 837 19.03 -9.90 23.77
CA LEU A 837 17.90 -10.52 24.48
C LEU A 837 18.31 -11.83 25.17
N ARG A 838 19.17 -12.65 24.54
CA ARG A 838 19.67 -13.88 25.14
C ARG A 838 20.52 -13.59 26.39
N ASP A 839 21.42 -12.62 26.31
CA ASP A 839 22.22 -12.19 27.44
C ASP A 839 21.34 -11.62 28.58
N ALA A 840 20.35 -10.83 28.26
CA ALA A 840 19.41 -10.24 29.21
C ALA A 840 18.53 -11.27 29.94
N LEU A 841 18.30 -12.43 29.35
CA LEU A 841 17.47 -13.52 29.88
C LEU A 841 18.30 -14.69 30.45
N ASP A 842 19.63 -14.60 30.45
CA ASP A 842 20.56 -15.69 30.88
C ASP A 842 20.28 -17.00 30.09
N LEU A 843 20.30 -16.96 28.73
CA LEU A 843 20.03 -18.08 27.83
C LEU A 843 21.27 -18.69 27.20
#